data_c685a3dad94f468d654dcafb88c01b5f
#
_entry.id   c685a3dad94f468d654dcafb88c01b5f
#
_cell.length_a   1.000
_cell.length_b   1.000
_cell.length_c   1.000
_cell.angle_alpha   90.00
_cell.angle_beta   90.00
_cell.angle_gamma   90.00
#
_symmetry.space_group_name_H-M   'P 1'
#
loop_
_entity.id
_entity.type
_entity.pdbx_description
1 polymer ?
#
loop_
_entity_poly.entity_id
_entity_poly.type
_entity_poly.pdbx_seq_one_letter_code
_entity_poly.pdbx_strand_id
1 'polypeptide(L)'
;MQYFITGASGFIGKRLVRKLLERDDSVVYFLVREAGRGALAGLDGFWGCDRSRVIPVVGDLTQPLLGVAAVDRKKLGKKTTHFFHLAAIYDLSAEADIQLKVNVDGTRNTVQFAEAIGARHFHLFSSIASAGLFEGLFREDMFEEAEGLDHPYFRTKHDSEGIVRRECSIPWRIFRPALVVGDSQTGEMDKIDGPYYFFKLIQKMRKLLPSWMPTVGIEGGRINVVPVDFVVNAVDHIAHLKGEDGKCFHLVDPTPMRVGDLLNTFARAAHAPEMTMRINAALFSFIPRHMRKGLLALTPVRRIRHAVMKDLGLPDDMFRFVNYPTRFDCRETTRVLKGTGIAVPPLDSYAWRLWDYWERHLDPDLFIDRSLRGQVEGRVVLVTGASSGIGKATAWKLAEAGAHVVTIARDAEQLAEVVREFEAAGLKLHAYVGDLADMASAEAVTQQVLAEHGVVDILINNAGRSIRRAIENSFDRFHDFERTMQLNYFGALKVSMGVLPKMIEQKHGHIINISSIGVLTNAPRFSAYVASKSALDAWTRCAASEFADRGINFTTINMPLVKTPMIAPTKLYDQVPTLTPEEAAALICDAVIHRPVRVATRLGITGQVLHALVPRVAQIIMNTTFRMFPDSSAAKKKEAGLLPEIPSADQVAFQQFMRGIYF
;
A
#
# COMPACT_ATOMS: atom_id res chain seq x y z
N MET A 1 -4.46 46.02 9.09
CA MET A 1 -3.50 45.75 7.97
C MET A 1 -4.18 44.98 6.86
N GLN A 2 -3.78 45.13 5.58
CA GLN A 2 -4.34 44.36 4.47
C GLN A 2 -3.28 43.45 3.84
N TYR A 3 -3.62 42.18 3.70
CA TYR A 3 -2.76 41.15 3.14
C TYR A 3 -3.35 40.64 1.83
N PHE A 4 -2.49 40.27 0.88
CA PHE A 4 -2.90 39.47 -0.27
C PHE A 4 -2.08 38.19 -0.33
N ILE A 5 -2.74 37.02 -0.50
CA ILE A 5 -2.07 35.73 -0.44
C ILE A 5 -2.46 34.87 -1.66
N THR A 6 -1.46 34.36 -2.37
CA THR A 6 -1.68 33.25 -3.30
C THR A 6 -1.34 31.94 -2.61
N GLY A 7 -2.13 30.88 -2.85
CA GLY A 7 -1.93 29.58 -2.19
C GLY A 7 -2.46 29.52 -0.75
N ALA A 8 -3.43 30.35 -0.39
CA ALA A 8 -4.05 30.41 0.94
C ALA A 8 -4.73 29.11 1.38
N SER A 9 -5.19 28.28 0.44
CA SER A 9 -5.80 26.98 0.73
C SER A 9 -4.79 25.84 0.95
N GLY A 10 -3.51 26.09 0.64
CA GLY A 10 -2.45 25.10 0.82
C GLY A 10 -2.03 24.91 2.28
N PHE A 11 -1.23 23.87 2.53
CA PHE A 11 -0.78 23.46 3.86
C PHE A 11 -0.20 24.57 4.72
N ILE A 12 0.76 25.34 4.19
CA ILE A 12 1.36 26.48 4.87
C ILE A 12 0.41 27.69 4.81
N GLY A 13 -0.23 27.91 3.65
CA GLY A 13 -1.05 29.09 3.39
C GLY A 13 -2.23 29.24 4.33
N LYS A 14 -2.99 28.15 4.58
CA LYS A 14 -4.15 28.22 5.50
C LYS A 14 -3.75 28.56 6.93
N ARG A 15 -2.58 28.07 7.36
CA ARG A 15 -2.04 28.37 8.70
C ARG A 15 -1.47 29.78 8.79
N LEU A 16 -0.85 30.27 7.72
CA LEU A 16 -0.41 31.66 7.66
C LEU A 16 -1.60 32.63 7.69
N VAL A 17 -2.68 32.35 6.93
CA VAL A 17 -3.92 33.14 7.01
C VAL A 17 -4.42 33.19 8.45
N ARG A 18 -4.56 32.05 9.14
CA ARG A 18 -4.98 31.98 10.54
C ARG A 18 -4.07 32.83 11.44
N LYS A 19 -2.75 32.75 11.23
CA LYS A 19 -1.78 33.53 12.02
C LYS A 19 -1.91 35.05 11.79
N LEU A 20 -2.09 35.48 10.54
CA LEU A 20 -2.28 36.89 10.23
C LEU A 20 -3.60 37.46 10.81
N LEU A 21 -4.63 36.64 10.94
CA LEU A 21 -5.93 36.99 11.49
C LEU A 21 -5.93 37.13 13.03
N GLU A 22 -4.86 36.69 13.72
CA GLU A 22 -4.68 36.98 15.17
C GLU A 22 -4.62 38.48 15.45
N ARG A 23 -4.35 39.33 14.45
CA ARG A 23 -4.44 40.79 14.54
C ARG A 23 -5.86 41.24 14.23
N ASP A 24 -6.53 41.89 15.17
CA ASP A 24 -7.95 42.25 15.09
C ASP A 24 -8.31 43.17 13.89
N ASP A 25 -7.40 44.00 13.46
CA ASP A 25 -7.57 44.96 12.36
C ASP A 25 -7.13 44.39 10.98
N SER A 26 -6.79 43.10 10.91
CA SER A 26 -6.31 42.46 9.69
C SER A 26 -7.43 42.03 8.76
N VAL A 27 -7.20 42.24 7.46
CA VAL A 27 -8.04 41.70 6.38
C VAL A 27 -7.14 40.97 5.39
N VAL A 28 -7.49 39.75 5.06
CA VAL A 28 -6.75 38.88 4.13
C VAL A 28 -7.55 38.68 2.85
N TYR A 29 -7.01 39.16 1.75
CA TYR A 29 -7.47 38.82 0.40
C TYR A 29 -6.68 37.63 -0.10
N PHE A 30 -7.30 36.70 -0.79
CA PHE A 30 -6.60 35.54 -1.31
C PHE A 30 -7.07 35.13 -2.70
N LEU A 31 -6.12 34.70 -3.53
CA LEU A 31 -6.40 34.24 -4.88
C LEU A 31 -7.06 32.87 -4.88
N VAL A 32 -8.15 32.71 -5.60
CA VAL A 32 -8.86 31.44 -5.79
C VAL A 32 -9.29 31.27 -7.24
N ARG A 33 -9.14 30.08 -7.80
CA ARG A 33 -9.71 29.74 -9.11
C ARG A 33 -11.22 29.58 -9.01
N GLU A 34 -11.96 29.92 -10.06
CA GLU A 34 -13.43 29.79 -10.07
C GLU A 34 -13.89 28.39 -9.68
N ALA A 35 -13.25 27.34 -10.23
CA ALA A 35 -13.54 25.95 -9.89
C ALA A 35 -13.27 25.60 -8.40
N GLY A 36 -12.43 26.39 -7.70
CA GLY A 36 -12.07 26.17 -6.29
C GLY A 36 -13.01 26.84 -5.28
N ARG A 37 -13.99 27.63 -5.72
CA ARG A 37 -14.92 28.33 -4.81
C ARG A 37 -15.73 27.40 -3.92
N GLY A 38 -16.12 26.24 -4.44
CA GLY A 38 -16.89 25.25 -3.66
C GLY A 38 -16.13 24.63 -2.47
N ALA A 39 -14.79 24.59 -2.55
CA ALA A 39 -13.95 24.01 -1.50
C ALA A 39 -13.69 24.98 -0.31
N LEU A 40 -14.12 26.26 -0.41
CA LEU A 40 -13.88 27.26 0.63
C LEU A 40 -14.69 27.03 1.91
N ALA A 41 -15.80 26.33 1.84
CA ALA A 41 -16.66 26.06 3.01
C ALA A 41 -15.91 25.32 4.15
N GLY A 42 -14.95 24.44 3.81
CA GLY A 42 -14.13 23.73 4.80
C GLY A 42 -13.05 24.63 5.44
N LEU A 43 -12.63 25.70 4.76
CA LEU A 43 -11.62 26.62 5.27
C LEU A 43 -12.17 27.68 6.22
N ASP A 44 -13.45 28.05 6.07
CA ASP A 44 -14.12 29.00 6.96
C ASP A 44 -14.06 28.50 8.44
N GLY A 45 -14.32 27.22 8.66
CA GLY A 45 -14.19 26.60 9.98
C GLY A 45 -12.75 26.55 10.51
N PHE A 46 -11.77 26.35 9.62
CA PHE A 46 -10.35 26.31 9.99
C PHE A 46 -9.83 27.69 10.41
N TRP A 47 -10.28 28.76 9.74
CA TRP A 47 -9.87 30.14 10.09
C TRP A 47 -10.63 30.71 11.26
N GLY A 48 -11.83 30.20 11.58
CA GLY A 48 -12.62 30.60 12.77
C GLY A 48 -13.00 32.07 12.80
N CYS A 49 -13.09 32.73 11.63
CA CYS A 49 -13.37 34.17 11.56
C CYS A 49 -14.52 34.48 10.60
N ASP A 50 -15.08 35.68 10.74
CA ASP A 50 -16.09 36.21 9.82
C ASP A 50 -15.51 36.37 8.41
N ARG A 51 -16.31 36.02 7.40
CA ARG A 51 -16.00 36.19 5.98
C ARG A 51 -15.70 37.66 5.58
N SER A 52 -16.08 38.63 6.41
CA SER A 52 -15.70 40.01 6.19
C SER A 52 -14.19 40.27 6.27
N ARG A 53 -13.45 39.39 6.99
CA ARG A 53 -12.00 39.51 7.17
C ARG A 53 -11.19 38.62 6.22
N VAL A 54 -11.80 37.62 5.57
CA VAL A 54 -11.13 36.71 4.63
C VAL A 54 -11.90 36.71 3.31
N ILE A 55 -11.36 37.42 2.33
CA ILE A 55 -12.07 37.79 1.11
C ILE A 55 -11.44 37.08 -0.10
N PRO A 56 -12.16 36.15 -0.77
CA PRO A 56 -11.68 35.51 -1.97
C PRO A 56 -11.67 36.47 -3.17
N VAL A 57 -10.59 36.43 -3.95
CA VAL A 57 -10.42 37.14 -5.21
C VAL A 57 -10.27 36.10 -6.32
N VAL A 58 -11.14 36.13 -7.30
CA VAL A 58 -11.11 35.17 -8.42
C VAL A 58 -10.00 35.49 -9.37
N GLY A 59 -9.20 34.48 -9.72
CA GLY A 59 -8.12 34.61 -10.67
C GLY A 59 -7.32 33.34 -10.88
N ASP A 60 -6.33 33.39 -11.75
CA ASP A 60 -5.46 32.27 -12.12
C ASP A 60 -4.02 32.75 -12.31
N LEU A 61 -3.06 32.05 -11.69
CA LEU A 61 -1.63 32.34 -11.79
C LEU A 61 -1.10 32.35 -13.22
N THR A 62 -1.70 31.55 -14.10
CA THR A 62 -1.25 31.42 -15.50
C THR A 62 -1.70 32.56 -16.40
N GLN A 63 -2.49 33.50 -15.87
CA GLN A 63 -3.03 34.63 -16.63
C GLN A 63 -2.31 35.93 -16.31
N PRO A 64 -2.11 36.84 -17.28
CA PRO A 64 -1.60 38.18 -17.04
C PRO A 64 -2.40 38.88 -15.94
N LEU A 65 -1.70 39.58 -15.04
CA LEU A 65 -2.31 40.21 -13.85
C LEU A 65 -3.24 39.28 -13.08
N LEU A 66 -2.91 37.98 -13.05
CA LEU A 66 -3.66 36.89 -12.40
C LEU A 66 -5.11 36.74 -12.93
N GLY A 67 -5.45 37.32 -14.09
CA GLY A 67 -6.85 37.31 -14.60
C GLY A 67 -7.85 38.04 -13.69
N VAL A 68 -7.38 38.79 -12.67
CA VAL A 68 -8.23 39.50 -11.70
C VAL A 68 -8.95 40.69 -12.37
N ALA A 69 -10.26 40.80 -12.17
CA ALA A 69 -11.08 41.85 -12.73
C ALA A 69 -10.59 43.25 -12.34
N ALA A 70 -10.69 44.23 -13.25
CA ALA A 70 -10.24 45.59 -13.02
C ALA A 70 -10.91 46.26 -11.81
N VAL A 71 -12.16 45.92 -11.54
CA VAL A 71 -12.93 46.42 -10.37
C VAL A 71 -12.28 45.94 -9.05
N ASP A 72 -11.89 44.67 -8.98
CA ASP A 72 -11.27 44.12 -7.78
C ASP A 72 -9.84 44.60 -7.59
N ARG A 73 -9.08 44.77 -8.69
CA ARG A 73 -7.76 45.42 -8.64
C ARG A 73 -7.86 46.85 -8.09
N LYS A 74 -8.89 47.62 -8.45
CA LYS A 74 -9.13 48.97 -7.97
C LYS A 74 -9.46 48.99 -6.46
N LYS A 75 -10.21 47.99 -5.95
CA LYS A 75 -10.49 47.85 -4.51
C LYS A 75 -9.23 47.58 -3.69
N LEU A 76 -8.31 46.77 -4.24
CA LEU A 76 -7.03 46.42 -3.62
C LEU A 76 -5.98 47.56 -3.69
N GLY A 77 -6.15 48.49 -4.62
CA GLY A 77 -5.16 49.50 -4.97
C GLY A 77 -4.65 50.32 -3.79
N LYS A 78 -3.33 50.32 -3.58
CA LYS A 78 -2.56 51.01 -2.53
C LYS A 78 -2.94 50.69 -1.08
N LYS A 79 -3.78 49.66 -0.87
CA LYS A 79 -4.23 49.26 0.47
C LYS A 79 -3.47 48.04 0.96
N THR A 80 -3.00 47.16 0.05
CA THR A 80 -2.26 45.96 0.39
C THR A 80 -0.91 46.32 0.99
N THR A 81 -0.70 45.93 2.25
CA THR A 81 0.56 46.15 2.96
C THR A 81 1.56 45.06 2.68
N HIS A 82 1.15 43.83 2.70
CA HIS A 82 2.03 42.67 2.43
C HIS A 82 1.37 41.72 1.43
N PHE A 83 2.14 41.33 0.43
CA PHE A 83 1.75 40.36 -0.59
C PHE A 83 2.54 39.07 -0.39
N PHE A 84 1.89 37.93 -0.10
CA PHE A 84 2.53 36.65 0.08
C PHE A 84 2.26 35.73 -1.10
N HIS A 85 3.32 35.28 -1.77
CA HIS A 85 3.24 34.35 -2.88
C HIS A 85 3.68 32.95 -2.45
N LEU A 86 2.70 32.09 -2.10
CA LEU A 86 2.93 30.70 -1.68
C LEU A 86 2.48 29.68 -2.74
N ALA A 87 1.65 30.09 -3.68
CA ALA A 87 1.11 29.19 -4.69
C ALA A 87 2.22 28.66 -5.60
N ALA A 88 2.42 27.36 -5.62
CA ALA A 88 3.34 26.66 -6.50
C ALA A 88 2.92 25.19 -6.64
N ILE A 89 3.27 24.58 -7.77
CA ILE A 89 3.23 23.13 -7.92
C ILE A 89 4.55 22.58 -7.38
N TYR A 90 4.47 21.69 -6.37
CA TYR A 90 5.62 21.03 -5.76
C TYR A 90 5.58 19.50 -5.89
N ASP A 91 4.63 18.99 -6.67
CA ASP A 91 4.54 17.56 -6.99
C ASP A 91 5.72 17.20 -7.90
N LEU A 92 6.61 16.34 -7.38
CA LEU A 92 7.80 15.88 -8.10
C LEU A 92 7.48 15.06 -9.35
N SER A 93 6.26 14.52 -9.43
CA SER A 93 5.76 13.72 -10.56
C SER A 93 5.03 14.56 -11.62
N ALA A 94 4.79 15.86 -11.35
CA ALA A 94 4.11 16.74 -12.31
C ALA A 94 4.96 16.99 -13.54
N GLU A 95 4.33 17.12 -14.71
CA GLU A 95 5.00 17.42 -15.98
C GLU A 95 5.79 18.74 -15.91
N ALA A 96 6.98 18.74 -16.50
CA ALA A 96 7.90 19.87 -16.43
C ALA A 96 7.28 21.18 -16.99
N ASP A 97 6.53 21.09 -18.09
CA ASP A 97 5.89 22.24 -18.73
C ASP A 97 4.81 22.87 -17.85
N ILE A 98 4.06 22.04 -17.12
CA ILE A 98 3.04 22.52 -16.17
C ILE A 98 3.71 23.22 -14.99
N GLN A 99 4.81 22.64 -14.46
CA GLN A 99 5.59 23.26 -13.40
C GLN A 99 6.17 24.61 -13.83
N LEU A 100 6.72 24.70 -15.04
CA LEU A 100 7.28 25.93 -15.58
C LEU A 100 6.21 27.03 -15.71
N LYS A 101 5.09 26.71 -16.33
CA LYS A 101 3.98 27.63 -16.53
C LYS A 101 3.40 28.17 -15.23
N VAL A 102 3.23 27.32 -14.21
CA VAL A 102 2.62 27.73 -12.93
C VAL A 102 3.64 28.35 -11.99
N ASN A 103 4.83 27.78 -11.86
CA ASN A 103 5.82 28.27 -10.91
C ASN A 103 6.59 29.48 -11.44
N VAL A 104 7.02 29.47 -12.69
CA VAL A 104 7.87 30.53 -13.25
C VAL A 104 7.02 31.66 -13.82
N ASP A 105 6.19 31.38 -14.84
CA ASP A 105 5.31 32.39 -15.44
C ASP A 105 4.29 32.90 -14.42
N GLY A 106 3.75 32.00 -13.57
CA GLY A 106 2.86 32.38 -12.49
C GLY A 106 3.49 33.31 -11.47
N THR A 107 4.78 33.17 -11.15
CA THR A 107 5.51 34.12 -10.29
C THR A 107 5.65 35.47 -10.98
N ARG A 108 6.00 35.51 -12.26
CA ARG A 108 6.09 36.75 -13.03
C ARG A 108 4.74 37.49 -13.07
N ASN A 109 3.66 36.78 -13.38
CA ASN A 109 2.31 37.35 -13.36
C ASN A 109 1.92 37.87 -11.97
N THR A 110 2.39 37.22 -10.92
CA THR A 110 2.13 37.60 -9.53
C THR A 110 2.89 38.84 -9.13
N VAL A 111 4.16 38.99 -9.53
CA VAL A 111 4.95 40.21 -9.32
C VAL A 111 4.29 41.40 -10.03
N GLN A 112 3.96 41.25 -11.31
CA GLN A 112 3.26 42.30 -12.09
C GLN A 112 1.92 42.72 -11.48
N PHE A 113 1.17 41.72 -10.94
CA PHE A 113 -0.09 42.03 -10.26
C PHE A 113 0.14 42.77 -8.94
N ALA A 114 1.12 42.37 -8.12
CA ALA A 114 1.44 43.02 -6.87
C ALA A 114 1.87 44.49 -7.10
N GLU A 115 2.65 44.76 -8.15
CA GLU A 115 3.01 46.10 -8.56
C GLU A 115 1.80 46.92 -9.05
N ALA A 116 0.95 46.33 -9.88
CA ALA A 116 -0.25 46.96 -10.40
C ALA A 116 -1.25 47.38 -9.31
N ILE A 117 -1.34 46.65 -8.20
CA ILE A 117 -2.17 47.01 -7.03
C ILE A 117 -1.42 47.89 -6.03
N GLY A 118 -0.13 48.20 -6.25
CA GLY A 118 0.70 49.02 -5.36
C GLY A 118 0.91 48.39 -3.98
N ALA A 119 1.19 47.12 -3.92
CA ALA A 119 1.56 46.43 -2.67
C ALA A 119 2.86 47.03 -2.10
N ARG A 120 3.00 47.09 -0.77
CA ARG A 120 4.16 47.73 -0.13
C ARG A 120 5.34 46.80 0.06
N HIS A 121 5.07 45.49 0.32
CA HIS A 121 6.08 44.45 0.49
C HIS A 121 5.64 43.18 -0.23
N PHE A 122 6.60 42.53 -0.89
CA PHE A 122 6.40 41.25 -1.58
C PHE A 122 7.16 40.13 -0.88
N HIS A 123 6.51 39.03 -0.58
CA HIS A 123 7.09 37.89 0.12
C HIS A 123 6.97 36.64 -0.73
N LEU A 124 8.11 36.10 -1.19
CA LEU A 124 8.14 34.83 -1.94
C LEU A 124 8.41 33.65 -1.03
N PHE A 125 7.58 32.63 -1.13
CA PHE A 125 7.88 31.29 -0.61
C PHE A 125 8.62 30.47 -1.67
N SER A 126 9.94 30.48 -1.57
CA SER A 126 10.83 29.62 -2.33
C SER A 126 10.98 28.26 -1.64
N SER A 127 12.13 27.66 -1.65
CA SER A 127 12.52 26.43 -0.96
C SER A 127 14.03 26.34 -0.89
N ILE A 128 14.58 25.58 0.06
CA ILE A 128 16.00 25.19 0.01
C ILE A 128 16.35 24.45 -1.30
N ALA A 129 15.37 23.91 -2.00
CA ALA A 129 15.51 23.29 -3.31
C ALA A 129 16.03 24.25 -4.41
N SER A 130 15.92 25.56 -4.22
CA SER A 130 16.48 26.58 -5.14
C SER A 130 18.00 26.55 -5.23
N ALA A 131 18.69 25.93 -4.26
CA ALA A 131 20.13 25.68 -4.31
C ALA A 131 20.53 24.53 -5.24
N GLY A 132 19.56 23.75 -5.75
CA GLY A 132 19.81 22.55 -6.54
C GLY A 132 20.57 21.48 -5.75
N LEU A 133 21.63 20.95 -6.34
CA LEU A 133 22.52 19.94 -5.73
C LEU A 133 23.90 20.53 -5.42
N PHE A 134 23.96 21.78 -4.98
CA PHE A 134 25.19 22.46 -4.61
C PHE A 134 25.96 21.66 -3.55
N GLU A 135 27.25 21.42 -3.77
CA GLU A 135 28.08 20.69 -2.81
C GLU A 135 28.74 21.66 -1.80
N GLY A 136 28.30 21.64 -0.55
CA GLY A 136 28.87 22.48 0.50
C GLY A 136 27.83 23.20 1.36
N LEU A 137 28.23 24.38 1.89
CA LEU A 137 27.37 25.23 2.72
C LEU A 137 26.76 26.35 1.88
N PHE A 138 25.46 26.24 1.60
CA PHE A 138 24.71 27.25 0.87
C PHE A 138 24.19 28.33 1.84
N ARG A 139 24.65 29.58 1.67
CA ARG A 139 24.31 30.70 2.54
C ARG A 139 23.02 31.39 2.07
N GLU A 140 22.42 32.19 2.96
CA GLU A 140 21.20 32.92 2.69
C GLU A 140 21.37 34.00 1.61
N ASP A 141 22.58 34.56 1.45
CA ASP A 141 22.93 35.53 0.41
C ASP A 141 23.23 34.90 -0.96
N MET A 142 23.47 33.58 -1.02
CA MET A 142 23.80 32.88 -2.26
C MET A 142 22.56 32.65 -3.13
N PHE A 143 22.75 32.73 -4.44
CA PHE A 143 21.73 32.48 -5.45
C PHE A 143 22.33 31.95 -6.75
N GLU A 144 23.26 32.70 -7.36
CA GLU A 144 23.87 32.33 -8.66
C GLU A 144 24.77 31.09 -8.56
N GLU A 145 25.18 30.70 -7.35
CA GLU A 145 26.03 29.55 -7.09
C GLU A 145 25.26 28.22 -7.09
N ALA A 146 23.94 28.24 -7.32
CA ALA A 146 23.13 27.02 -7.39
C ALA A 146 23.62 26.07 -8.48
N GLU A 147 23.69 24.78 -8.17
CA GLU A 147 24.20 23.74 -9.06
C GLU A 147 23.22 22.56 -9.18
N GLY A 148 23.33 21.76 -10.26
CA GLY A 148 22.53 20.54 -10.42
C GLY A 148 21.02 20.81 -10.55
N LEU A 149 20.64 21.83 -11.29
CA LEU A 149 19.27 22.25 -11.54
C LEU A 149 18.56 21.45 -12.64
N ASP A 150 19.00 20.21 -12.91
CA ASP A 150 18.42 19.36 -13.98
C ASP A 150 16.99 18.90 -13.66
N HIS A 151 16.64 18.83 -12.38
CA HIS A 151 15.30 18.42 -11.97
C HIS A 151 14.32 19.61 -12.11
N PRO A 152 13.14 19.43 -12.76
CA PRO A 152 12.19 20.51 -13.00
C PRO A 152 11.81 21.30 -11.74
N TYR A 153 11.63 20.63 -10.62
CA TYR A 153 11.29 21.26 -9.34
C TYR A 153 12.40 22.20 -8.85
N PHE A 154 13.67 21.76 -8.87
CA PHE A 154 14.81 22.61 -8.45
C PHE A 154 14.92 23.81 -9.36
N ARG A 155 14.87 23.58 -10.67
CA ARG A 155 14.97 24.63 -11.68
C ARG A 155 13.86 25.66 -11.53
N THR A 156 12.58 25.23 -11.45
CA THR A 156 11.46 26.18 -11.37
C THR A 156 11.47 26.97 -10.07
N LYS A 157 11.93 26.41 -8.95
CA LYS A 157 12.11 27.15 -7.69
C LYS A 157 13.22 28.18 -7.79
N HIS A 158 14.34 27.83 -8.40
CA HIS A 158 15.44 28.76 -8.67
C HIS A 158 14.99 29.88 -9.63
N ASP A 159 14.39 29.55 -10.76
CA ASP A 159 13.96 30.53 -11.77
C ASP A 159 12.90 31.51 -11.20
N SER A 160 11.94 31.00 -10.40
CA SER A 160 10.94 31.84 -9.72
C SER A 160 11.59 32.86 -8.76
N GLU A 161 12.60 32.42 -8.02
CA GLU A 161 13.35 33.33 -7.15
C GLU A 161 14.13 34.38 -7.96
N GLY A 162 14.73 33.97 -9.08
CA GLY A 162 15.41 34.86 -10.02
C GLY A 162 14.50 35.95 -10.57
N ILE A 163 13.23 35.65 -10.85
CA ILE A 163 12.25 36.66 -11.27
C ILE A 163 12.05 37.71 -10.18
N VAL A 164 11.85 37.31 -8.93
CA VAL A 164 11.64 38.26 -7.83
C VAL A 164 12.88 39.12 -7.62
N ARG A 165 14.09 38.54 -7.67
CA ARG A 165 15.35 39.28 -7.49
C ARG A 165 15.62 40.30 -8.60
N ARG A 166 15.25 40.00 -9.85
CA ARG A 166 15.59 40.79 -11.02
C ARG A 166 14.46 41.70 -11.51
N GLU A 167 13.20 41.25 -11.37
CA GLU A 167 12.07 41.94 -11.99
C GLU A 167 11.16 42.66 -10.97
N CYS A 168 11.18 42.30 -9.66
CA CYS A 168 10.29 42.92 -8.68
C CYS A 168 10.82 44.26 -8.20
N SER A 169 10.06 45.35 -8.47
CA SER A 169 10.37 46.72 -8.02
C SER A 169 9.87 47.01 -6.59
N ILE A 170 9.05 46.15 -6.02
CA ILE A 170 8.54 46.26 -4.65
C ILE A 170 9.61 45.74 -3.68
N PRO A 171 9.80 46.35 -2.49
CA PRO A 171 10.61 45.76 -1.42
C PRO A 171 10.21 44.33 -1.17
N TRP A 172 11.15 43.39 -1.34
CA TRP A 172 10.84 41.96 -1.28
C TRP A 172 11.64 41.22 -0.20
N ARG A 173 11.11 40.05 0.23
CA ARG A 173 11.79 39.06 1.07
C ARG A 173 11.51 37.65 0.53
N ILE A 174 12.52 36.81 0.62
CA ILE A 174 12.43 35.42 0.14
C ILE A 174 12.60 34.49 1.30
N PHE A 175 11.68 33.53 1.45
CA PHE A 175 11.72 32.49 2.45
C PHE A 175 12.03 31.15 1.80
N ARG A 176 13.08 30.49 2.26
CA ARG A 176 13.50 29.15 1.80
C ARG A 176 13.28 28.13 2.92
N PRO A 177 12.06 27.62 3.10
CA PRO A 177 11.82 26.56 4.06
C PRO A 177 12.53 25.27 3.64
N ALA A 178 12.95 24.49 4.65
CA ALA A 178 13.37 23.12 4.50
C ALA A 178 12.15 22.21 4.23
N LEU A 179 12.29 20.90 4.42
CA LEU A 179 11.20 19.96 4.32
C LEU A 179 10.19 20.22 5.45
N VAL A 180 9.03 20.76 5.09
CA VAL A 180 8.01 21.17 6.07
C VAL A 180 7.16 19.95 6.44
N VAL A 181 7.13 19.63 7.74
CA VAL A 181 6.31 18.57 8.30
C VAL A 181 5.08 19.13 9.04
N GLY A 182 4.25 18.26 9.59
CA GLY A 182 3.06 18.62 10.34
C GLY A 182 3.33 19.55 11.52
N ASP A 183 2.25 20.02 12.10
CA ASP A 183 2.28 20.93 13.24
C ASP A 183 2.89 20.25 14.47
N SER A 184 3.82 20.91 15.15
CA SER A 184 4.54 20.31 16.29
C SER A 184 3.66 20.12 17.52
N GLN A 185 2.54 20.84 17.63
CA GLN A 185 1.63 20.79 18.77
C GLN A 185 0.49 19.78 18.56
N THR A 186 -0.02 19.68 17.31
CA THR A 186 -1.19 18.86 16.98
C THR A 186 -0.86 17.62 16.15
N GLY A 187 0.27 17.59 15.49
CA GLY A 187 0.63 16.56 14.50
C GLY A 187 -0.07 16.73 13.14
N GLU A 188 -0.97 17.72 13.01
CA GLU A 188 -1.81 17.91 11.82
C GLU A 188 -0.97 18.10 10.54
N MET A 189 -1.27 17.28 9.55
CA MET A 189 -0.69 17.33 8.20
C MET A 189 -1.78 17.09 7.15
N ASP A 190 -1.61 17.63 5.95
CA ASP A 190 -2.65 17.56 4.91
C ASP A 190 -2.49 16.37 3.97
N LYS A 191 -1.28 15.83 3.82
CA LYS A 191 -0.99 14.72 2.90
C LYS A 191 0.30 13.98 3.26
N ILE A 192 0.46 12.84 2.62
CA ILE A 192 1.66 12.01 2.74
C ILE A 192 2.69 12.49 1.73
N ASP A 193 3.77 13.13 2.19
CA ASP A 193 4.96 13.42 1.40
C ASP A 193 6.22 13.44 2.29
N GLY A 194 7.40 13.61 1.67
CA GLY A 194 8.65 13.68 2.42
C GLY A 194 8.89 12.46 3.33
N PRO A 195 9.17 12.63 4.63
CA PRO A 195 9.49 11.53 5.52
C PRO A 195 8.30 10.60 5.80
N TYR A 196 7.08 11.02 5.53
CA TYR A 196 5.87 10.21 5.78
C TYR A 196 5.75 9.00 4.85
N TYR A 197 6.42 9.00 3.71
CA TYR A 197 6.51 7.80 2.87
C TYR A 197 7.09 6.59 3.63
N PHE A 198 7.98 6.81 4.59
CA PHE A 198 8.54 5.73 5.41
C PHE A 198 7.59 5.20 6.49
N PHE A 199 6.51 5.92 6.80
CA PHE A 199 5.58 5.51 7.86
C PHE A 199 4.93 4.16 7.59
N LYS A 200 4.57 3.88 6.34
CA LYS A 200 4.03 2.58 5.97
C LYS A 200 5.04 1.44 6.13
N LEU A 201 6.31 1.69 5.82
CA LEU A 201 7.39 0.74 6.06
C LEU A 201 7.59 0.48 7.57
N ILE A 202 7.64 1.55 8.37
CA ILE A 202 7.78 1.46 9.83
C ILE A 202 6.59 0.70 10.44
N GLN A 203 5.37 0.95 9.96
CA GLN A 203 4.17 0.23 10.39
C GLN A 203 4.24 -1.27 10.06
N LYS A 204 4.69 -1.64 8.85
CA LYS A 204 4.92 -3.03 8.47
C LYS A 204 5.97 -3.69 9.37
N MET A 205 7.09 -3.01 9.64
CA MET A 205 8.12 -3.51 10.55
C MET A 205 7.56 -3.74 11.96
N ARG A 206 6.79 -2.80 12.52
CA ARG A 206 6.13 -2.96 13.82
C ARG A 206 5.21 -4.19 13.87
N LYS A 207 4.50 -4.50 12.77
CA LYS A 207 3.60 -5.66 12.70
C LYS A 207 4.33 -7.00 12.57
N LEU A 208 5.51 -7.01 11.96
CA LEU A 208 6.25 -8.24 11.64
C LEU A 208 7.33 -8.60 12.66
N LEU A 209 7.90 -7.61 13.34
CA LEU A 209 9.07 -7.77 14.19
C LEU A 209 8.79 -7.17 15.58
N PRO A 210 9.28 -7.80 16.67
CA PRO A 210 9.20 -7.20 18.00
C PRO A 210 10.08 -5.95 18.07
N SER A 211 9.69 -4.95 18.88
CA SER A 211 10.36 -3.64 18.97
C SER A 211 11.84 -3.72 19.43
N TRP A 212 12.21 -4.77 20.17
CA TRP A 212 13.58 -5.00 20.64
C TRP A 212 14.52 -5.62 19.61
N MET A 213 13.99 -6.07 18.45
CA MET A 213 14.80 -6.75 17.44
C MET A 213 15.69 -5.76 16.69
N PRO A 214 17.03 -5.94 16.68
CA PRO A 214 17.91 -5.09 15.91
C PRO A 214 17.65 -5.25 14.41
N THR A 215 17.57 -4.13 13.70
CA THR A 215 17.43 -4.14 12.25
C THR A 215 18.62 -3.46 11.58
N VAL A 216 18.81 -3.80 10.29
CA VAL A 216 19.87 -3.21 9.46
C VAL A 216 19.25 -2.14 8.57
N GLY A 217 19.84 -0.97 8.55
CA GLY A 217 19.44 0.13 7.68
C GLY A 217 20.59 0.70 6.87
N ILE A 218 20.26 1.59 5.96
CA ILE A 218 21.23 2.34 5.17
C ILE A 218 21.35 3.75 5.75
N GLU A 219 22.57 4.16 6.12
CA GLU A 219 22.84 5.53 6.52
C GLU A 219 22.93 6.41 5.29
N GLY A 220 22.11 7.47 5.28
CA GLY A 220 22.11 8.49 4.24
C GLY A 220 22.83 9.77 4.64
N GLY A 221 22.63 10.82 3.84
CA GLY A 221 23.08 12.18 4.15
C GLY A 221 22.33 12.81 5.33
N ARG A 222 22.45 14.12 5.46
CA ARG A 222 21.66 14.90 6.39
C ARG A 222 20.38 15.38 5.72
N ILE A 223 19.30 15.40 6.49
CA ILE A 223 17.99 15.91 6.06
C ILE A 223 17.56 17.01 7.01
N ASN A 224 17.06 18.09 6.46
CA ASN A 224 16.57 19.22 7.24
C ASN A 224 15.04 19.22 7.23
N VAL A 225 14.45 19.12 8.42
CA VAL A 225 13.00 18.98 8.63
C VAL A 225 12.55 20.04 9.63
N VAL A 226 11.49 20.77 9.31
CA VAL A 226 10.94 21.81 10.18
C VAL A 226 9.41 21.68 10.27
N PRO A 227 8.79 21.91 11.44
CA PRO A 227 7.34 21.85 11.56
C PRO A 227 6.69 23.14 11.00
N VAL A 228 5.47 23.01 10.51
CA VAL A 228 4.75 24.09 9.83
C VAL A 228 4.47 25.30 10.73
N ASP A 229 4.23 25.09 12.01
CA ASP A 229 4.02 26.12 13.01
C ASP A 229 5.27 26.99 13.20
N PHE A 230 6.49 26.42 13.22
CA PHE A 230 7.73 27.18 13.17
C PHE A 230 7.81 28.04 11.92
N VAL A 231 7.56 27.46 10.74
CA VAL A 231 7.61 28.17 9.47
C VAL A 231 6.67 29.36 9.45
N VAL A 232 5.42 29.16 9.87
CA VAL A 232 4.40 30.21 9.89
C VAL A 232 4.75 31.33 10.87
N ASN A 233 5.20 30.97 12.08
CA ASN A 233 5.58 31.94 13.10
C ASN A 233 6.81 32.77 12.67
N ALA A 234 7.82 32.11 12.08
CA ALA A 234 9.02 32.78 11.59
C ALA A 234 8.69 33.73 10.43
N VAL A 235 7.88 33.29 9.46
CA VAL A 235 7.43 34.13 8.34
C VAL A 235 6.64 35.33 8.82
N ASP A 236 5.67 35.12 9.70
CA ASP A 236 4.86 36.19 10.25
C ASP A 236 5.74 37.24 10.96
N HIS A 237 6.66 36.79 11.80
CA HIS A 237 7.59 37.69 12.48
C HIS A 237 8.48 38.47 11.49
N ILE A 238 9.21 37.76 10.61
CA ILE A 238 10.18 38.36 9.68
C ILE A 238 9.49 39.30 8.69
N ALA A 239 8.28 38.96 8.19
CA ALA A 239 7.54 39.76 7.24
C ALA A 239 7.21 41.16 7.79
N HIS A 240 7.08 41.34 9.09
CA HIS A 240 6.72 42.60 9.73
C HIS A 240 7.92 43.39 10.30
N LEU A 241 9.15 42.82 10.22
CA LEU A 241 10.35 43.56 10.63
C LEU A 241 10.65 44.70 9.69
N LYS A 242 11.22 45.77 10.22
CA LYS A 242 11.76 46.89 9.40
C LYS A 242 13.21 46.64 9.00
N GLY A 243 13.61 47.08 7.81
CA GLY A 243 15.01 47.03 7.36
C GLY A 243 15.51 45.67 6.89
N GLU A 244 14.62 44.69 6.69
CA GLU A 244 15.01 43.37 6.24
C GLU A 244 14.63 43.08 4.76
N ASP A 245 14.35 44.12 4.00
CA ASP A 245 14.01 44.01 2.58
C ASP A 245 15.25 43.69 1.73
N GLY A 246 15.03 42.97 0.62
CA GLY A 246 16.11 42.52 -0.28
C GLY A 246 16.86 41.27 0.25
N LYS A 247 16.38 40.63 1.32
CA LYS A 247 17.04 39.47 1.95
C LYS A 247 16.30 38.18 1.74
N CYS A 248 17.07 37.10 1.81
CA CYS A 248 16.59 35.75 1.82
C CYS A 248 16.80 35.12 3.22
N PHE A 249 15.85 34.29 3.66
CA PHE A 249 15.85 33.66 4.96
C PHE A 249 15.67 32.15 4.82
N HIS A 250 16.62 31.39 5.35
CA HIS A 250 16.53 29.94 5.40
C HIS A 250 15.77 29.49 6.63
N LEU A 251 14.56 28.99 6.43
CA LEU A 251 13.74 28.45 7.51
C LEU A 251 14.09 26.95 7.70
N VAL A 252 15.20 26.70 8.36
CA VAL A 252 15.82 25.38 8.48
C VAL A 252 16.18 25.10 9.94
N ASP A 253 16.33 23.82 10.29
CA ASP A 253 16.95 23.42 11.53
C ASP A 253 18.48 23.67 11.44
N PRO A 254 19.06 24.45 12.34
CA PRO A 254 20.52 24.68 12.36
C PRO A 254 21.33 23.40 12.62
N THR A 255 20.70 22.34 13.16
CA THR A 255 21.33 21.06 13.49
C THR A 255 20.65 19.89 12.77
N PRO A 256 20.70 19.83 11.42
CA PRO A 256 19.97 18.83 10.65
C PRO A 256 20.39 17.41 11.01
N MET A 257 19.41 16.53 11.18
CA MET A 257 19.61 15.12 11.56
C MET A 257 20.17 14.31 10.37
N ARG A 258 20.82 13.17 10.68
CA ARG A 258 21.05 12.15 9.65
C ARG A 258 19.75 11.42 9.32
N VAL A 259 19.63 10.93 8.10
CA VAL A 259 18.42 10.20 7.67
C VAL A 259 18.14 8.99 8.55
N GLY A 260 19.18 8.23 8.95
CA GLY A 260 19.01 7.10 9.85
C GLY A 260 18.51 7.49 11.25
N ASP A 261 18.93 8.66 11.76
CA ASP A 261 18.45 9.19 13.05
C ASP A 261 16.99 9.63 12.95
N LEU A 262 16.62 10.31 11.86
CA LEU A 262 15.23 10.67 11.56
C LEU A 262 14.32 9.44 11.55
N LEU A 263 14.72 8.38 10.82
CA LEU A 263 13.93 7.16 10.73
C LEU A 263 13.80 6.44 12.07
N ASN A 264 14.88 6.41 12.88
CA ASN A 264 14.83 5.84 14.23
C ASN A 264 13.95 6.67 15.16
N THR A 265 13.93 8.00 15.03
CA THR A 265 13.01 8.85 15.78
C THR A 265 11.55 8.49 15.50
N PHE A 266 11.20 8.29 14.23
CA PHE A 266 9.85 7.82 13.87
C PHE A 266 9.60 6.36 14.25
N ALA A 267 10.60 5.49 14.19
CA ALA A 267 10.47 4.09 14.65
C ALA A 267 10.16 4.03 16.15
N ARG A 268 10.85 4.84 16.99
CA ARG A 268 10.53 4.98 18.42
C ARG A 268 9.12 5.51 18.64
N ALA A 269 8.73 6.56 17.93
CA ALA A 269 7.38 7.12 17.97
C ALA A 269 6.30 6.09 17.63
N ALA A 270 6.60 5.18 16.73
CA ALA A 270 5.72 4.08 16.28
C ALA A 270 5.79 2.83 17.16
N HIS A 271 6.67 2.75 18.15
CA HIS A 271 7.01 1.52 18.88
C HIS A 271 7.49 0.37 17.95
N ALA A 272 8.18 0.71 16.88
CA ALA A 272 8.76 -0.21 15.91
C ALA A 272 10.25 -0.48 16.22
N PRO A 273 10.86 -1.56 15.70
CA PRO A 273 12.28 -1.83 15.87
C PRO A 273 13.14 -0.76 15.20
N GLU A 274 14.23 -0.38 15.87
CA GLU A 274 15.19 0.61 15.37
C GLU A 274 16.29 -0.02 14.51
N MET A 275 16.84 0.77 13.60
CA MET A 275 18.04 0.41 12.85
C MET A 275 19.28 0.60 13.75
N THR A 276 19.75 -0.50 14.34
CA THR A 276 20.92 -0.51 15.21
C THR A 276 22.23 -0.66 14.44
N MET A 277 22.19 -1.35 13.29
CA MET A 277 23.30 -1.44 12.35
C MET A 277 22.99 -0.59 11.12
N ARG A 278 23.87 0.37 10.82
CA ARG A 278 23.72 1.26 9.67
C ARG A 278 24.88 1.10 8.72
N ILE A 279 24.57 0.67 7.50
CA ILE A 279 25.57 0.55 6.44
C ILE A 279 25.64 1.89 5.73
N ASN A 280 26.81 2.53 5.76
CA ASN A 280 27.00 3.79 5.06
C ASN A 280 26.87 3.57 3.53
N ALA A 281 25.91 4.26 2.91
CA ALA A 281 25.71 4.20 1.47
C ALA A 281 26.98 4.57 0.66
N ALA A 282 27.88 5.36 1.23
CA ALA A 282 29.16 5.67 0.64
C ALA A 282 30.09 4.46 0.49
N LEU A 283 29.91 3.38 1.27
CA LEU A 283 30.64 2.13 1.08
C LEU A 283 30.39 1.48 -0.27
N PHE A 284 29.27 1.79 -0.91
CA PHE A 284 28.95 1.33 -2.26
C PHE A 284 29.49 2.27 -3.36
N SER A 285 30.16 3.37 -2.99
CA SER A 285 30.74 4.34 -3.94
C SER A 285 31.95 3.79 -4.71
N PHE A 286 32.57 2.70 -4.22
CA PHE A 286 33.65 2.00 -4.95
C PHE A 286 33.16 1.34 -6.25
N ILE A 287 31.82 1.11 -6.37
CA ILE A 287 31.24 0.63 -7.63
C ILE A 287 31.23 1.79 -8.62
N PRO A 288 31.94 1.70 -9.76
CA PRO A 288 31.97 2.78 -10.74
C PRO A 288 30.57 3.21 -11.16
N ARG A 289 30.34 4.52 -11.31
CA ARG A 289 29.02 5.08 -11.64
C ARG A 289 28.37 4.44 -12.86
N HIS A 290 29.17 4.09 -13.89
CA HIS A 290 28.69 3.41 -15.10
C HIS A 290 28.23 1.97 -14.81
N MET A 291 28.93 1.21 -13.97
CA MET A 291 28.53 -0.15 -13.57
C MET A 291 27.24 -0.11 -12.73
N ARG A 292 27.14 0.83 -11.79
CA ARG A 292 25.94 1.03 -10.97
C ARG A 292 24.74 1.44 -11.83
N LYS A 293 24.93 2.36 -12.79
CA LYS A 293 23.90 2.72 -13.77
C LYS A 293 23.51 1.53 -14.63
N GLY A 294 24.49 0.74 -15.10
CA GLY A 294 24.24 -0.48 -15.86
C GLY A 294 23.47 -1.53 -15.06
N LEU A 295 23.84 -1.79 -13.81
CA LEU A 295 23.14 -2.74 -12.95
C LEU A 295 21.70 -2.32 -12.69
N LEU A 296 21.48 -1.03 -12.37
CA LEU A 296 20.14 -0.46 -12.14
C LEU A 296 19.31 -0.37 -13.43
N ALA A 297 19.92 -0.36 -14.60
CA ALA A 297 19.25 -0.37 -15.90
C ALA A 297 18.78 -1.79 -16.30
N LEU A 298 19.31 -2.84 -15.66
CA LEU A 298 18.87 -4.21 -15.93
C LEU A 298 17.37 -4.35 -15.63
N THR A 299 16.63 -4.87 -16.59
CA THR A 299 15.17 -5.02 -16.48
C THR A 299 14.71 -5.76 -15.20
N PRO A 300 15.35 -6.88 -14.78
CA PRO A 300 14.97 -7.55 -13.53
C PRO A 300 15.17 -6.66 -12.30
N VAL A 301 16.31 -5.98 -12.21
CA VAL A 301 16.64 -5.10 -11.06
C VAL A 301 15.66 -3.92 -10.99
N ARG A 302 15.36 -3.32 -12.13
CA ARG A 302 14.39 -2.23 -12.23
C ARG A 302 12.97 -2.68 -11.85
N ARG A 303 12.53 -3.87 -12.29
CA ARG A 303 11.23 -4.44 -11.95
C ARG A 303 11.13 -4.78 -10.46
N ILE A 304 12.15 -5.43 -9.88
CA ILE A 304 12.19 -5.73 -8.44
C ILE A 304 12.14 -4.44 -7.64
N ARG A 305 12.97 -3.45 -7.99
CA ARG A 305 12.95 -2.15 -7.33
C ARG A 305 11.56 -1.51 -7.39
N HIS A 306 10.96 -1.42 -8.59
CA HIS A 306 9.64 -0.82 -8.76
C HIS A 306 8.55 -1.58 -7.98
N ALA A 307 8.57 -2.91 -7.98
CA ALA A 307 7.62 -3.71 -7.21
C ALA A 307 7.76 -3.49 -5.71
N VAL A 308 8.99 -3.49 -5.19
CA VAL A 308 9.28 -3.24 -3.77
C VAL A 308 8.88 -1.81 -3.39
N MET A 309 9.22 -0.82 -4.21
CA MET A 309 8.88 0.59 -3.96
C MET A 309 7.36 0.78 -3.94
N LYS A 310 6.65 0.20 -4.91
CA LYS A 310 5.18 0.22 -4.96
C LYS A 310 4.55 -0.45 -3.75
N ASP A 311 5.05 -1.63 -3.34
CA ASP A 311 4.56 -2.35 -2.16
C ASP A 311 4.79 -1.60 -0.84
N LEU A 312 5.87 -0.81 -0.79
CA LEU A 312 6.19 0.06 0.34
C LEU A 312 5.53 1.44 0.24
N GLY A 313 4.87 1.77 -0.88
CA GLY A 313 4.28 3.09 -1.12
C GLY A 313 5.32 4.20 -1.29
N LEU A 314 6.54 3.86 -1.75
CA LEU A 314 7.66 4.80 -1.88
C LEU A 314 7.79 5.30 -3.33
N PRO A 315 7.83 6.63 -3.59
CA PRO A 315 8.11 7.16 -4.92
C PRO A 315 9.54 6.84 -5.38
N ASP A 316 9.71 6.55 -6.67
CA ASP A 316 11.02 6.19 -7.25
C ASP A 316 12.10 7.28 -7.08
N ASP A 317 11.71 8.56 -7.09
CA ASP A 317 12.64 9.70 -6.99
C ASP A 317 13.03 10.09 -5.56
N MET A 318 12.42 9.46 -4.54
CA MET A 318 12.66 9.79 -3.13
C MET A 318 14.13 9.65 -2.72
N PHE A 319 14.87 8.70 -3.30
CA PHE A 319 16.28 8.46 -2.96
C PHE A 319 17.20 9.64 -3.32
N ARG A 320 16.80 10.54 -4.21
CA ARG A 320 17.56 11.76 -4.53
C ARG A 320 17.61 12.72 -3.34
N PHE A 321 16.57 12.72 -2.51
CA PHE A 321 16.47 13.58 -1.32
C PHE A 321 17.11 12.95 -0.06
N VAL A 322 17.31 11.63 -0.05
CA VAL A 322 17.96 10.92 1.07
C VAL A 322 19.46 11.25 1.18
N ASN A 323 20.11 11.61 0.06
CA ASN A 323 21.54 11.96 0.01
C ASN A 323 21.74 13.39 -0.52
N TYR A 324 21.05 14.35 0.07
CA TYR A 324 21.16 15.75 -0.33
C TYR A 324 22.55 16.29 0.05
N PRO A 325 23.37 16.78 -0.90
CA PRO A 325 24.75 17.15 -0.63
C PRO A 325 24.90 18.51 0.06
N THR A 326 23.86 19.36 -0.05
CA THR A 326 23.89 20.75 0.38
C THR A 326 23.58 20.87 1.88
N ARG A 327 24.38 21.64 2.58
CA ARG A 327 24.09 22.15 3.92
C ARG A 327 23.64 23.60 3.83
N PHE A 328 22.76 24.02 4.72
CA PHE A 328 22.17 25.36 4.67
C PHE A 328 22.59 26.15 5.90
N ASP A 329 23.13 27.35 5.68
CA ASP A 329 23.37 28.33 6.71
C ASP A 329 22.06 29.08 7.03
N CYS A 330 21.83 29.45 8.28
CA CYS A 330 20.64 30.19 8.71
C CYS A 330 20.99 31.31 9.70
N ARG A 331 22.16 31.91 9.57
CA ARG A 331 22.64 32.94 10.50
C ARG A 331 21.78 34.19 10.48
N GLU A 332 21.33 34.67 9.31
CA GLU A 332 20.41 35.79 9.20
C GLU A 332 19.05 35.50 9.81
N THR A 333 18.48 34.32 9.51
CA THR A 333 17.23 33.86 10.16
C THR A 333 17.41 33.79 11.68
N THR A 334 18.47 33.19 12.16
CA THR A 334 18.76 33.09 13.61
C THR A 334 18.92 34.47 14.25
N ARG A 335 19.56 35.39 13.57
CA ARG A 335 19.74 36.77 14.04
C ARG A 335 18.40 37.48 14.27
N VAL A 336 17.51 37.40 13.29
CA VAL A 336 16.20 38.09 13.37
C VAL A 336 15.22 37.43 14.31
N LEU A 337 15.35 36.12 14.54
CA LEU A 337 14.49 35.36 15.50
C LEU A 337 15.03 35.38 16.94
N LYS A 338 16.22 35.93 17.16
CA LYS A 338 16.85 35.96 18.50
C LYS A 338 15.96 36.73 19.49
N GLY A 339 15.65 36.11 20.61
CA GLY A 339 14.84 36.71 21.68
C GLY A 339 13.33 36.64 21.47
N THR A 340 12.83 36.10 20.35
CA THR A 340 11.40 35.98 20.06
C THR A 340 10.74 34.71 20.64
N GLY A 341 11.53 33.72 21.04
CA GLY A 341 11.06 32.38 21.40
C GLY A 341 10.70 31.49 20.20
N ILE A 342 10.81 32.00 18.96
CA ILE A 342 10.55 31.21 17.75
C ILE A 342 11.80 30.41 17.39
N ALA A 343 11.75 29.09 17.57
CA ALA A 343 12.83 28.18 17.28
C ALA A 343 12.27 26.84 16.75
N VAL A 344 13.10 26.08 16.03
CA VAL A 344 12.73 24.74 15.61
C VAL A 344 12.75 23.82 16.83
N PRO A 345 11.61 23.21 17.21
CA PRO A 345 11.60 22.25 18.32
C PRO A 345 12.30 20.96 17.91
N PRO A 346 12.97 20.27 18.86
CA PRO A 346 13.58 18.96 18.61
C PRO A 346 12.53 17.96 18.09
N LEU A 347 12.83 17.23 17.01
CA LEU A 347 11.89 16.29 16.40
C LEU A 347 11.39 15.22 17.38
N ASP A 348 12.25 14.74 18.26
CA ASP A 348 11.88 13.73 19.29
C ASP A 348 10.72 14.19 20.17
N SER A 349 10.56 15.51 20.37
CA SER A 349 9.49 16.06 21.22
C SER A 349 8.11 15.97 20.61
N TYR A 350 8.00 15.85 19.27
CA TYR A 350 6.71 15.87 18.57
C TYR A 350 6.52 14.77 17.50
N ALA A 351 7.54 13.96 17.23
CA ALA A 351 7.46 12.87 16.24
C ALA A 351 6.29 11.92 16.50
N TRP A 352 5.97 11.66 17.78
CA TRP A 352 4.84 10.82 18.18
C TRP A 352 3.49 11.43 17.79
N ARG A 353 3.34 12.78 17.81
CA ARG A 353 2.11 13.46 17.35
C ARG A 353 1.94 13.32 15.85
N LEU A 354 3.04 13.44 15.08
CA LEU A 354 3.02 13.25 13.64
C LEU A 354 2.62 11.81 13.28
N TRP A 355 3.18 10.83 14.01
CA TRP A 355 2.85 9.43 13.82
C TRP A 355 1.37 9.16 14.15
N ASP A 356 0.90 9.57 15.31
CA ASP A 356 -0.49 9.38 15.78
C ASP A 356 -1.50 10.01 14.82
N TYR A 357 -1.22 11.24 14.35
CA TYR A 357 -2.08 11.91 13.38
C TYR A 357 -2.15 11.14 12.06
N TRP A 358 -1.00 10.72 11.54
CA TRP A 358 -0.95 9.93 10.31
C TRP A 358 -1.71 8.61 10.45
N GLU A 359 -1.48 7.88 11.53
CA GLU A 359 -2.10 6.56 11.76
C GLU A 359 -3.62 6.65 11.86
N ARG A 360 -4.16 7.77 12.38
CA ARG A 360 -5.61 7.97 12.54
C ARG A 360 -6.30 8.61 11.34
N HIS A 361 -5.60 9.38 10.52
CA HIS A 361 -6.27 10.20 9.50
C HIS A 361 -5.76 9.97 8.07
N LEU A 362 -4.52 9.53 7.91
CA LEU A 362 -3.87 9.46 6.60
C LEU A 362 -3.33 8.08 6.23
N ASP A 363 -3.36 7.09 7.13
CA ASP A 363 -2.96 5.73 6.78
C ASP A 363 -3.83 5.24 5.62
N PRO A 364 -3.24 4.91 4.44
CA PRO A 364 -4.00 4.40 3.30
C PRO A 364 -4.89 3.20 3.63
N ASP A 365 -4.52 2.42 4.66
CA ASP A 365 -5.30 1.27 5.10
C ASP A 365 -6.67 1.65 5.68
N LEU A 366 -6.86 2.88 6.14
CA LEU A 366 -8.15 3.40 6.65
C LEU A 366 -9.20 3.53 5.54
N PHE A 367 -8.75 3.72 4.30
CA PHE A 367 -9.62 3.95 3.15
C PHE A 367 -9.83 2.69 2.29
N ILE A 368 -9.25 1.55 2.70
CA ILE A 368 -9.45 0.26 2.03
C ILE A 368 -10.59 -0.47 2.74
N ASP A 369 -11.69 -0.68 2.04
CA ASP A 369 -12.73 -1.59 2.54
C ASP A 369 -12.19 -3.03 2.52
N ARG A 370 -11.86 -3.54 3.72
CA ARG A 370 -11.39 -4.91 3.96
C ARG A 370 -12.52 -5.85 4.39
N SER A 371 -13.76 -5.45 4.23
CA SER A 371 -14.87 -6.38 4.38
C SER A 371 -14.95 -7.33 3.18
N LEU A 372 -15.49 -8.52 3.41
CA LEU A 372 -15.76 -9.45 2.31
C LEU A 372 -16.70 -8.80 1.29
N ARG A 373 -17.72 -8.08 1.77
CA ARG A 373 -18.68 -7.35 0.94
C ARG A 373 -17.99 -6.36 0.00
N GLY A 374 -17.11 -5.51 0.50
CA GLY A 374 -16.37 -4.54 -0.31
C GLY A 374 -15.46 -5.18 -1.38
N GLN A 375 -15.10 -6.46 -1.18
CA GLN A 375 -14.28 -7.19 -2.16
C GLN A 375 -15.09 -7.95 -3.20
N VAL A 376 -16.34 -8.34 -2.92
CA VAL A 376 -17.11 -9.24 -3.79
C VAL A 376 -18.47 -8.70 -4.26
N GLU A 377 -18.99 -7.63 -3.66
CA GLU A 377 -20.30 -7.08 -4.03
C GLU A 377 -20.34 -6.73 -5.53
N GLY A 378 -21.33 -7.28 -6.23
CA GLY A 378 -21.50 -7.12 -7.68
C GLY A 378 -20.49 -7.83 -8.57
N ARG A 379 -19.52 -8.58 -8.01
CA ARG A 379 -18.52 -9.34 -8.77
C ARG A 379 -18.98 -10.76 -9.03
N VAL A 380 -18.59 -11.30 -10.19
CA VAL A 380 -18.84 -12.69 -10.56
C VAL A 380 -17.81 -13.59 -9.92
N VAL A 381 -18.26 -14.47 -9.04
CA VAL A 381 -17.41 -15.43 -8.31
C VAL A 381 -17.78 -16.84 -8.70
N LEU A 382 -16.88 -17.55 -9.38
CA LEU A 382 -17.06 -18.95 -9.78
C LEU A 382 -16.46 -19.88 -8.72
N VAL A 383 -17.28 -20.69 -8.06
CA VAL A 383 -16.86 -21.69 -7.09
C VAL A 383 -17.11 -23.08 -7.67
N THR A 384 -16.06 -23.85 -7.98
CA THR A 384 -16.24 -25.22 -8.46
C THR A 384 -16.52 -26.19 -7.33
N GLY A 385 -17.52 -27.09 -7.52
CA GLY A 385 -17.88 -28.11 -6.54
C GLY A 385 -18.61 -27.55 -5.31
N ALA A 386 -19.55 -26.62 -5.50
CA ALA A 386 -20.34 -26.04 -4.41
C ALA A 386 -21.65 -26.81 -4.10
N SER A 387 -21.79 -28.04 -4.56
CA SER A 387 -22.95 -28.89 -4.20
C SER A 387 -22.88 -29.42 -2.76
N SER A 388 -21.73 -29.34 -2.09
CA SER A 388 -21.57 -29.79 -0.68
C SER A 388 -20.30 -29.24 -0.02
N GLY A 389 -20.17 -29.43 1.29
CA GLY A 389 -18.95 -29.21 2.07
C GLY A 389 -18.39 -27.79 1.94
N ILE A 390 -17.08 -27.69 1.75
CA ILE A 390 -16.35 -26.40 1.69
C ILE A 390 -16.91 -25.48 0.61
N GLY A 391 -17.13 -26.02 -0.59
CA GLY A 391 -17.61 -25.23 -1.73
C GLY A 391 -18.99 -24.62 -1.47
N LYS A 392 -19.93 -25.39 -0.90
CA LYS A 392 -21.27 -24.90 -0.53
C LYS A 392 -21.19 -23.81 0.54
N ALA A 393 -20.44 -24.05 1.62
CA ALA A 393 -20.26 -23.04 2.68
C ALA A 393 -19.57 -21.76 2.18
N THR A 394 -18.61 -21.89 1.25
CA THR A 394 -17.95 -20.74 0.61
C THR A 394 -18.92 -19.96 -0.27
N ALA A 395 -19.66 -20.65 -1.14
CA ALA A 395 -20.66 -20.04 -2.01
C ALA A 395 -21.72 -19.27 -1.19
N TRP A 396 -22.14 -19.84 -0.08
CA TRP A 396 -23.08 -19.21 0.85
C TRP A 396 -22.58 -17.89 1.41
N LYS A 397 -21.39 -17.88 2.02
CA LYS A 397 -20.78 -16.66 2.57
C LYS A 397 -20.56 -15.59 1.52
N LEU A 398 -20.19 -15.97 0.30
CA LEU A 398 -20.00 -15.04 -0.81
C LEU A 398 -21.32 -14.44 -1.28
N ALA A 399 -22.39 -15.22 -1.36
CA ALA A 399 -23.73 -14.74 -1.71
C ALA A 399 -24.29 -13.77 -0.64
N GLU A 400 -24.11 -14.08 0.65
CA GLU A 400 -24.46 -13.19 1.77
C GLU A 400 -23.72 -11.84 1.68
N ALA A 401 -22.48 -11.86 1.17
CA ALA A 401 -21.67 -10.67 0.96
C ALA A 401 -22.02 -9.90 -0.33
N GLY A 402 -23.03 -10.32 -1.09
CA GLY A 402 -23.49 -9.63 -2.30
C GLY A 402 -22.75 -10.00 -3.59
N ALA A 403 -21.99 -11.11 -3.60
CA ALA A 403 -21.38 -11.63 -4.82
C ALA A 403 -22.42 -12.21 -5.78
N HIS A 404 -22.16 -12.11 -7.07
CA HIS A 404 -22.83 -12.87 -8.09
C HIS A 404 -22.21 -14.27 -8.19
N VAL A 405 -22.72 -15.20 -7.38
CA VAL A 405 -22.11 -16.53 -7.21
C VAL A 405 -22.55 -17.48 -8.32
N VAL A 406 -21.57 -18.06 -8.98
CA VAL A 406 -21.71 -19.09 -10.01
C VAL A 406 -21.07 -20.38 -9.53
N THR A 407 -21.66 -21.54 -9.79
CA THR A 407 -21.07 -22.82 -9.47
C THR A 407 -21.17 -23.83 -10.60
N ILE A 408 -20.17 -24.71 -10.70
CA ILE A 408 -20.15 -25.88 -11.58
C ILE A 408 -20.03 -27.12 -10.70
N ALA A 409 -20.97 -28.05 -10.84
CA ALA A 409 -20.91 -29.35 -10.18
C ALA A 409 -21.52 -30.44 -11.07
N ARG A 410 -21.16 -31.68 -10.79
CA ARG A 410 -21.54 -32.85 -11.63
C ARG A 410 -22.94 -33.37 -11.36
N ASP A 411 -23.35 -33.37 -10.10
CA ASP A 411 -24.61 -33.95 -9.64
C ASP A 411 -25.74 -32.90 -9.77
N ALA A 412 -26.61 -33.12 -10.75
CA ALA A 412 -27.72 -32.22 -11.06
C ALA A 412 -28.76 -32.15 -9.93
N GLU A 413 -29.08 -33.28 -9.30
CA GLU A 413 -30.11 -33.32 -8.26
C GLU A 413 -29.63 -32.61 -7.00
N GLN A 414 -28.41 -32.93 -6.54
CA GLN A 414 -27.79 -32.26 -5.40
C GLN A 414 -27.60 -30.76 -5.64
N LEU A 415 -27.28 -30.38 -6.86
CA LEU A 415 -27.11 -28.98 -7.22
C LEU A 415 -28.43 -28.22 -7.18
N ALA A 416 -29.51 -28.82 -7.68
CA ALA A 416 -30.86 -28.26 -7.63
C ALA A 416 -31.38 -28.09 -6.19
N GLU A 417 -31.02 -29.03 -5.29
CA GLU A 417 -31.33 -28.90 -3.86
C GLU A 417 -30.64 -27.71 -3.23
N VAL A 418 -29.33 -27.52 -3.49
CA VAL A 418 -28.57 -26.40 -2.99
C VAL A 418 -29.10 -25.07 -3.51
N VAL A 419 -29.49 -24.98 -4.79
CA VAL A 419 -30.14 -23.78 -5.36
C VAL A 419 -31.40 -23.42 -4.58
N ARG A 420 -32.28 -24.42 -4.32
CA ARG A 420 -33.49 -24.18 -3.51
C ARG A 420 -33.19 -23.71 -2.08
N GLU A 421 -32.13 -24.21 -1.45
CA GLU A 421 -31.73 -23.74 -0.12
C GLU A 421 -31.31 -22.27 -0.15
N PHE A 422 -30.54 -21.86 -1.18
CA PHE A 422 -30.14 -20.45 -1.37
C PHE A 422 -31.36 -19.56 -1.60
N GLU A 423 -32.27 -19.96 -2.46
CA GLU A 423 -33.51 -19.23 -2.74
C GLU A 423 -34.38 -19.07 -1.49
N ALA A 424 -34.51 -20.12 -0.68
CA ALA A 424 -35.24 -20.08 0.58
C ALA A 424 -34.64 -19.08 1.60
N ALA A 425 -33.33 -18.83 1.50
CA ALA A 425 -32.63 -17.81 2.30
C ALA A 425 -32.60 -16.43 1.64
N GLY A 426 -33.25 -16.24 0.50
CA GLY A 426 -33.23 -14.97 -0.26
C GLY A 426 -31.93 -14.69 -0.99
N LEU A 427 -31.08 -15.72 -1.14
CA LEU A 427 -29.82 -15.67 -1.86
C LEU A 427 -29.95 -16.21 -3.27
N LYS A 428 -29.03 -15.82 -4.18
CA LYS A 428 -28.98 -16.32 -5.55
C LYS A 428 -27.71 -17.15 -5.77
N LEU A 429 -27.88 -18.31 -6.42
CA LEU A 429 -26.80 -19.18 -6.87
C LEU A 429 -27.07 -19.58 -8.33
N HIS A 430 -26.16 -19.22 -9.23
CA HIS A 430 -26.22 -19.63 -10.63
C HIS A 430 -25.49 -20.97 -10.80
N ALA A 431 -26.23 -22.01 -11.12
CA ALA A 431 -25.74 -23.38 -11.08
C ALA A 431 -25.65 -23.99 -12.48
N TYR A 432 -24.50 -24.58 -12.80
CA TYR A 432 -24.22 -25.24 -14.07
C TYR A 432 -23.83 -26.69 -13.83
N VAL A 433 -24.46 -27.60 -14.57
CA VAL A 433 -24.12 -29.03 -14.51
C VAL A 433 -22.97 -29.32 -15.47
N GLY A 434 -21.86 -29.87 -14.95
CA GLY A 434 -20.70 -30.24 -15.74
C GLY A 434 -19.73 -31.15 -14.99
N ASP A 435 -19.19 -32.15 -15.68
CA ASP A 435 -18.12 -32.99 -15.12
C ASP A 435 -16.75 -32.41 -15.45
N LEU A 436 -16.11 -31.84 -14.42
CA LEU A 436 -14.76 -31.27 -14.55
C LEU A 436 -13.66 -32.32 -14.71
N ALA A 437 -13.97 -33.62 -14.57
CA ALA A 437 -13.05 -34.68 -14.90
C ALA A 437 -13.07 -35.02 -16.41
N ASP A 438 -14.07 -34.61 -17.14
CA ASP A 438 -14.14 -34.66 -18.60
C ASP A 438 -13.75 -33.29 -19.18
N MET A 439 -12.69 -33.26 -19.98
CA MET A 439 -12.14 -32.01 -20.52
C MET A 439 -13.05 -31.30 -21.50
N ALA A 440 -13.85 -32.03 -22.27
CA ALA A 440 -14.83 -31.45 -23.19
C ALA A 440 -16.00 -30.82 -22.40
N SER A 441 -16.49 -31.52 -21.39
CA SER A 441 -17.53 -30.99 -20.47
C SER A 441 -17.02 -29.76 -19.71
N ALA A 442 -15.80 -29.81 -19.18
CA ALA A 442 -15.19 -28.69 -18.45
C ALA A 442 -15.04 -27.45 -19.34
N GLU A 443 -14.64 -27.62 -20.61
CA GLU A 443 -14.55 -26.53 -21.58
C GLU A 443 -15.93 -25.95 -21.90
N ALA A 444 -16.88 -26.82 -22.28
CA ALA A 444 -18.23 -26.39 -22.67
C ALA A 444 -18.93 -25.62 -21.55
N VAL A 445 -18.91 -26.13 -20.31
CA VAL A 445 -19.57 -25.45 -19.18
C VAL A 445 -18.85 -24.15 -18.81
N THR A 446 -17.54 -24.07 -18.93
CA THR A 446 -16.79 -22.83 -18.68
C THR A 446 -17.14 -21.77 -19.73
N GLN A 447 -17.24 -22.15 -21.00
CA GLN A 447 -17.66 -21.22 -22.07
C GLN A 447 -19.12 -20.77 -21.89
N GLN A 448 -20.01 -21.66 -21.44
CA GLN A 448 -21.38 -21.29 -21.13
C GLN A 448 -21.43 -20.24 -20.01
N VAL A 449 -20.67 -20.43 -18.92
CA VAL A 449 -20.57 -19.45 -17.83
C VAL A 449 -20.09 -18.08 -18.36
N LEU A 450 -19.06 -18.08 -19.20
CA LEU A 450 -18.53 -16.83 -19.77
C LEU A 450 -19.50 -16.17 -20.76
N ALA A 451 -20.27 -16.94 -21.52
CA ALA A 451 -21.28 -16.41 -22.44
C ALA A 451 -22.43 -15.73 -21.68
N GLU A 452 -22.85 -16.29 -20.55
CA GLU A 452 -23.99 -15.77 -19.77
C GLU A 452 -23.59 -14.64 -18.80
N HIS A 453 -22.40 -14.69 -18.21
CA HIS A 453 -21.94 -13.72 -17.19
C HIS A 453 -20.88 -12.74 -17.71
N GLY A 454 -20.36 -12.96 -18.90
CA GLY A 454 -19.36 -12.10 -19.55
C GLY A 454 -17.95 -12.23 -18.97
N VAL A 455 -17.84 -12.37 -17.67
CA VAL A 455 -16.55 -12.40 -16.95
C VAL A 455 -16.64 -13.26 -15.69
N VAL A 456 -15.49 -13.71 -15.21
CA VAL A 456 -15.31 -14.25 -13.86
C VAL A 456 -14.22 -13.42 -13.18
N ASP A 457 -14.58 -12.68 -12.13
CA ASP A 457 -13.64 -11.85 -11.37
C ASP A 457 -12.79 -12.67 -10.42
N ILE A 458 -13.41 -13.69 -9.80
CA ILE A 458 -12.77 -14.57 -8.84
C ILE A 458 -13.12 -16.02 -9.18
N LEU A 459 -12.11 -16.86 -9.39
CA LEU A 459 -12.27 -18.30 -9.56
C LEU A 459 -11.76 -19.03 -8.31
N ILE A 460 -12.60 -19.88 -7.72
CA ILE A 460 -12.24 -20.75 -6.61
C ILE A 460 -12.30 -22.21 -7.08
N ASN A 461 -11.14 -22.77 -7.40
CA ASN A 461 -10.99 -24.18 -7.76
C ASN A 461 -11.05 -25.04 -6.51
N ASN A 462 -12.27 -25.39 -6.08
CA ASN A 462 -12.53 -26.21 -4.91
C ASN A 462 -12.88 -27.66 -5.26
N ALA A 463 -13.47 -27.91 -6.44
CA ALA A 463 -13.81 -29.26 -6.85
C ALA A 463 -12.59 -30.20 -6.76
N GLY A 464 -12.79 -31.35 -6.15
CA GLY A 464 -11.69 -32.29 -5.98
C GLY A 464 -12.14 -33.64 -5.41
N ARG A 465 -11.22 -34.57 -5.48
CA ARG A 465 -11.40 -35.94 -4.98
C ARG A 465 -10.15 -36.35 -4.21
N SER A 466 -10.34 -37.03 -3.07
CA SER A 466 -9.27 -37.66 -2.30
C SER A 466 -9.41 -39.18 -2.31
N ILE A 467 -8.29 -39.87 -2.48
CA ILE A 467 -8.22 -41.33 -2.35
C ILE A 467 -7.12 -41.65 -1.33
N ARG A 468 -7.50 -42.32 -0.26
CA ARG A 468 -6.59 -42.81 0.79
C ARG A 468 -6.31 -44.30 0.58
N ARG A 469 -5.11 -44.63 0.08
CA ARG A 469 -4.69 -46.01 -0.18
C ARG A 469 -3.16 -46.13 -0.17
N ALA A 470 -2.62 -47.17 0.48
CA ALA A 470 -1.20 -47.47 0.42
C ALA A 470 -0.78 -47.84 -1.03
N ILE A 471 0.45 -47.54 -1.42
CA ILE A 471 0.95 -47.87 -2.77
C ILE A 471 0.92 -49.38 -3.02
N GLU A 472 1.28 -50.18 -2.00
CA GLU A 472 1.21 -51.65 -2.06
C GLU A 472 -0.19 -52.21 -2.37
N ASN A 473 -1.24 -51.46 -2.03
CA ASN A 473 -2.64 -51.82 -2.33
C ASN A 473 -3.14 -51.13 -3.63
N SER A 474 -2.27 -50.56 -4.42
CA SER A 474 -2.61 -49.76 -5.63
C SER A 474 -2.03 -50.31 -6.91
N PHE A 475 -1.30 -51.42 -6.89
CA PHE A 475 -0.62 -51.97 -8.07
C PHE A 475 -1.57 -52.33 -9.23
N ASP A 476 -2.78 -52.77 -8.92
CA ASP A 476 -3.84 -53.09 -9.88
C ASP A 476 -4.85 -51.94 -10.07
N ARG A 477 -4.53 -50.73 -9.56
CA ARG A 477 -5.48 -49.60 -9.47
C ARG A 477 -4.93 -48.30 -9.99
N PHE A 478 -4.19 -48.35 -11.07
CA PHE A 478 -3.61 -47.15 -11.67
C PHE A 478 -4.65 -46.10 -12.03
N HIS A 479 -5.88 -46.53 -12.37
CA HIS A 479 -7.03 -45.65 -12.61
C HIS A 479 -7.35 -44.70 -11.43
N ASP A 480 -6.95 -45.00 -10.20
CA ASP A 480 -7.14 -44.11 -9.05
C ASP A 480 -6.22 -42.87 -9.18
N PHE A 481 -5.03 -43.02 -9.72
CA PHE A 481 -4.11 -41.90 -10.05
C PHE A 481 -4.67 -41.09 -11.20
N GLU A 482 -5.10 -41.72 -12.29
CA GLU A 482 -5.67 -41.04 -13.46
C GLU A 482 -6.90 -40.22 -13.07
N ARG A 483 -7.88 -40.81 -12.37
CA ARG A 483 -9.11 -40.12 -11.95
C ARG A 483 -8.85 -38.95 -11.01
N THR A 484 -7.84 -39.05 -10.16
CA THR A 484 -7.48 -38.02 -9.21
C THR A 484 -6.79 -36.86 -9.93
N MET A 485 -5.85 -37.17 -10.85
CA MET A 485 -5.20 -36.15 -11.70
C MET A 485 -6.21 -35.46 -12.60
N GLN A 486 -7.12 -36.22 -13.19
CA GLN A 486 -8.09 -35.69 -14.14
C GLN A 486 -8.97 -34.59 -13.52
N LEU A 487 -9.50 -34.82 -12.32
CA LEU A 487 -10.34 -33.84 -11.65
C LEU A 487 -9.52 -32.73 -10.96
N ASN A 488 -8.55 -33.14 -10.11
CA ASN A 488 -7.89 -32.20 -9.20
C ASN A 488 -6.90 -31.25 -9.90
N TYR A 489 -6.32 -31.70 -11.02
CA TYR A 489 -5.34 -30.92 -11.79
C TYR A 489 -5.90 -30.48 -13.13
N PHE A 490 -6.18 -31.41 -14.05
CA PHE A 490 -6.58 -31.03 -15.41
C PHE A 490 -7.91 -30.28 -15.45
N GLY A 491 -8.90 -30.69 -14.64
CA GLY A 491 -10.18 -29.99 -14.54
C GLY A 491 -10.02 -28.57 -14.02
N ALA A 492 -9.29 -28.39 -12.90
CA ALA A 492 -8.99 -27.07 -12.36
C ALA A 492 -8.21 -26.19 -13.34
N LEU A 493 -7.24 -26.79 -14.06
CA LEU A 493 -6.45 -26.11 -15.08
C LEU A 493 -7.31 -25.67 -16.26
N LYS A 494 -8.22 -26.55 -16.75
CA LYS A 494 -9.08 -26.24 -17.90
C LYS A 494 -10.00 -25.05 -17.60
N VAL A 495 -10.64 -25.04 -16.43
CA VAL A 495 -11.47 -23.90 -15.99
C VAL A 495 -10.62 -22.62 -15.85
N SER A 496 -9.44 -22.72 -15.22
CA SER A 496 -8.54 -21.58 -15.05
C SER A 496 -8.11 -20.98 -16.39
N MET A 497 -7.69 -21.80 -17.34
CA MET A 497 -7.31 -21.36 -18.67
C MET A 497 -8.47 -20.79 -19.47
N GLY A 498 -9.70 -21.27 -19.22
CA GLY A 498 -10.92 -20.73 -19.85
C GLY A 498 -11.23 -19.30 -19.40
N VAL A 499 -11.07 -18.97 -18.11
CA VAL A 499 -11.38 -17.64 -17.57
C VAL A 499 -10.24 -16.62 -17.71
N LEU A 500 -8.97 -17.08 -17.76
CA LEU A 500 -7.78 -16.22 -17.82
C LEU A 500 -7.80 -15.19 -18.94
N PRO A 501 -8.19 -15.49 -20.19
CA PRO A 501 -8.20 -14.49 -21.26
C PRO A 501 -9.02 -13.23 -20.92
N LYS A 502 -10.19 -13.40 -20.31
CA LYS A 502 -11.03 -12.28 -19.90
C LYS A 502 -10.45 -11.52 -18.70
N MET A 503 -9.85 -12.21 -17.74
CA MET A 503 -9.10 -11.58 -16.63
C MET A 503 -7.91 -10.74 -17.13
N ILE A 504 -7.19 -11.21 -18.17
CA ILE A 504 -6.08 -10.48 -18.79
C ILE A 504 -6.60 -9.21 -19.48
N GLU A 505 -7.68 -9.31 -20.22
CA GLU A 505 -8.31 -8.18 -20.92
C GLU A 505 -8.70 -7.06 -19.93
N GLN A 506 -9.30 -7.43 -18.80
CA GLN A 506 -9.71 -6.49 -17.75
C GLN A 506 -8.55 -6.00 -16.86
N LYS A 507 -7.36 -6.63 -16.94
CA LYS A 507 -6.24 -6.41 -16.03
C LYS A 507 -6.61 -6.62 -14.55
N HIS A 508 -7.56 -7.50 -14.30
CA HIS A 508 -8.08 -7.82 -12.96
C HIS A 508 -8.56 -9.27 -12.91
N GLY A 509 -8.18 -9.99 -11.86
CA GLY A 509 -8.65 -11.34 -11.60
C GLY A 509 -8.00 -11.95 -10.36
N HIS A 510 -8.67 -12.94 -9.77
CA HIS A 510 -8.12 -13.71 -8.65
C HIS A 510 -8.48 -15.19 -8.80
N ILE A 511 -7.45 -16.04 -8.90
CA ILE A 511 -7.61 -17.50 -8.94
C ILE A 511 -7.14 -18.09 -7.63
N ILE A 512 -8.04 -18.77 -6.93
CA ILE A 512 -7.81 -19.42 -5.65
C ILE A 512 -7.88 -20.92 -5.84
N ASN A 513 -6.77 -21.61 -5.62
CA ASN A 513 -6.69 -23.07 -5.74
C ASN A 513 -6.70 -23.74 -4.37
N ILE A 514 -7.73 -24.54 -4.10
CA ILE A 514 -7.83 -25.31 -2.87
C ILE A 514 -6.94 -26.55 -3.00
N SER A 515 -5.80 -26.45 -2.34
CA SER A 515 -4.82 -27.51 -2.19
C SER A 515 -4.99 -28.24 -0.85
N SER A 516 -3.96 -28.84 -0.32
CA SER A 516 -4.00 -29.61 0.93
C SER A 516 -2.72 -29.45 1.73
N ILE A 517 -2.83 -29.49 3.05
CA ILE A 517 -1.67 -29.64 3.94
C ILE A 517 -0.85 -30.89 3.60
N GLY A 518 -1.48 -31.92 3.04
CA GLY A 518 -0.81 -33.13 2.58
C GLY A 518 0.30 -32.88 1.57
N VAL A 519 0.22 -31.80 0.77
CA VAL A 519 1.28 -31.40 -0.17
C VAL A 519 2.53 -30.90 0.57
N LEU A 520 2.36 -30.28 1.72
CA LEU A 520 3.47 -29.75 2.52
C LEU A 520 4.13 -30.84 3.38
N THR A 521 3.33 -31.83 3.83
CA THR A 521 3.78 -32.89 4.74
C THR A 521 4.13 -34.19 4.03
N ASN A 522 3.74 -34.34 2.75
CA ASN A 522 3.90 -35.59 1.97
C ASN A 522 3.26 -36.79 2.67
N ALA A 523 2.00 -36.63 3.11
CA ALA A 523 1.29 -37.62 3.92
C ALA A 523 1.22 -39.00 3.23
N PRO A 524 1.66 -40.08 3.87
CA PRO A 524 1.60 -41.44 3.30
C PRO A 524 0.14 -41.88 3.10
N ARG A 525 -0.10 -42.84 2.19
CA ARG A 525 -1.41 -43.31 1.72
C ARG A 525 -2.21 -42.36 0.84
N PHE A 526 -1.70 -41.17 0.60
CA PHE A 526 -2.34 -40.16 -0.25
C PHE A 526 -1.56 -39.88 -1.53
N SER A 527 -0.73 -40.80 -2.00
CA SER A 527 0.19 -40.59 -3.11
C SER A 527 -0.49 -40.04 -4.37
N ALA A 528 -1.63 -40.58 -4.80
CA ALA A 528 -2.38 -40.08 -5.95
C ALA A 528 -2.94 -38.66 -5.71
N TYR A 529 -3.51 -38.42 -4.53
CA TYR A 529 -4.10 -37.16 -4.14
C TYR A 529 -3.02 -36.05 -4.00
N VAL A 530 -1.97 -36.33 -3.23
CA VAL A 530 -0.87 -35.39 -3.01
C VAL A 530 -0.19 -35.04 -4.32
N ALA A 531 0.08 -36.02 -5.20
CA ALA A 531 0.66 -35.78 -6.52
C ALA A 531 -0.20 -34.82 -7.35
N SER A 532 -1.52 -35.01 -7.39
CA SER A 532 -2.45 -34.16 -8.14
C SER A 532 -2.51 -32.71 -7.61
N LYS A 533 -2.53 -32.54 -6.30
CA LYS A 533 -2.54 -31.21 -5.67
C LYS A 533 -1.18 -30.54 -5.74
N SER A 534 -0.07 -31.29 -5.70
CA SER A 534 1.28 -30.76 -5.92
C SER A 534 1.47 -30.26 -7.36
N ALA A 535 0.90 -30.95 -8.35
CA ALA A 535 0.90 -30.48 -9.73
C ALA A 535 0.18 -29.12 -9.88
N LEU A 536 -0.98 -28.98 -9.25
CA LEU A 536 -1.73 -27.72 -9.24
C LEU A 536 -0.96 -26.60 -8.53
N ASP A 537 -0.32 -26.89 -7.39
CA ASP A 537 0.52 -25.94 -6.66
C ASP A 537 1.71 -25.45 -7.51
N ALA A 538 2.37 -26.36 -8.21
CA ALA A 538 3.50 -26.04 -9.10
C ALA A 538 3.03 -25.13 -10.24
N TRP A 539 1.93 -25.49 -10.91
CA TRP A 539 1.35 -24.67 -11.96
C TRP A 539 0.97 -23.28 -11.46
N THR A 540 0.34 -23.19 -10.27
CA THR A 540 -0.05 -21.92 -9.66
C THR A 540 1.15 -21.00 -9.46
N ARG A 541 2.30 -21.53 -9.01
CA ARG A 541 3.52 -20.72 -8.84
C ARG A 541 4.09 -20.22 -10.16
N CYS A 542 4.06 -21.04 -11.21
CA CYS A 542 4.47 -20.62 -12.54
C CYS A 542 3.54 -19.51 -13.07
N ALA A 543 2.24 -19.74 -13.04
CA ALA A 543 1.24 -18.77 -13.49
C ALA A 543 1.31 -17.45 -12.71
N ALA A 544 1.46 -17.49 -11.39
CA ALA A 544 1.62 -16.30 -10.56
C ALA A 544 2.82 -15.44 -11.00
N SER A 545 3.91 -16.09 -11.40
CA SER A 545 5.12 -15.40 -11.92
C SER A 545 4.88 -14.80 -13.30
N GLU A 546 4.18 -15.51 -14.19
CA GLU A 546 3.89 -15.05 -15.55
C GLU A 546 2.92 -13.87 -15.60
N PHE A 547 1.99 -13.81 -14.65
CA PHE A 547 0.93 -12.78 -14.61
C PHE A 547 1.14 -11.71 -13.53
N ALA A 548 2.30 -11.66 -12.87
CA ALA A 548 2.57 -10.75 -11.75
C ALA A 548 2.39 -9.26 -12.10
N ASP A 549 2.58 -8.87 -13.35
CA ASP A 549 2.45 -7.49 -13.85
C ASP A 549 1.12 -7.23 -14.59
N ARG A 550 0.20 -8.22 -14.63
CA ARG A 550 -1.06 -8.11 -15.37
C ARG A 550 -2.30 -7.91 -14.50
N GLY A 551 -2.11 -7.69 -13.19
CA GLY A 551 -3.22 -7.46 -12.27
C GLY A 551 -4.01 -8.72 -11.89
N ILE A 552 -3.46 -9.93 -12.17
CA ILE A 552 -4.07 -11.21 -11.84
C ILE A 552 -3.37 -11.82 -10.64
N ASN A 553 -4.14 -12.15 -9.61
CA ASN A 553 -3.64 -12.74 -8.38
C ASN A 553 -3.88 -14.25 -8.36
N PHE A 554 -2.94 -14.98 -7.77
CA PHE A 554 -3.06 -16.41 -7.55
C PHE A 554 -2.83 -16.72 -6.08
N THR A 555 -3.75 -17.47 -5.49
CA THR A 555 -3.65 -17.93 -4.09
C THR A 555 -3.72 -19.46 -4.04
N THR A 556 -2.77 -20.08 -3.36
CA THR A 556 -2.87 -21.51 -2.98
C THR A 556 -3.28 -21.61 -1.52
N ILE A 557 -4.35 -22.34 -1.21
CA ILE A 557 -4.76 -22.65 0.15
C ILE A 557 -4.42 -24.12 0.44
N ASN A 558 -3.38 -24.36 1.23
CA ASN A 558 -3.05 -25.69 1.72
C ASN A 558 -4.01 -26.05 2.86
N MET A 559 -5.23 -26.42 2.49
CA MET A 559 -6.35 -26.64 3.41
C MET A 559 -6.02 -27.73 4.43
N PRO A 560 -6.22 -27.50 5.73
CA PRO A 560 -6.15 -28.55 6.73
C PRO A 560 -7.30 -29.55 6.57
N LEU A 561 -7.36 -30.56 7.44
CA LEU A 561 -8.43 -31.56 7.41
C LEU A 561 -9.77 -30.89 7.75
N VAL A 562 -10.77 -31.07 6.89
CA VAL A 562 -12.11 -30.45 7.03
C VAL A 562 -13.16 -31.56 7.09
N LYS A 563 -14.09 -31.48 8.03
CA LYS A 563 -15.17 -32.44 8.22
C LYS A 563 -16.20 -32.32 7.09
N THR A 564 -16.02 -33.11 6.04
CA THR A 564 -16.87 -33.14 4.84
C THR A 564 -17.27 -34.56 4.47
N PRO A 565 -18.28 -34.74 3.59
CA PRO A 565 -18.63 -36.06 3.06
C PRO A 565 -17.45 -36.81 2.44
N MET A 566 -16.46 -36.11 1.93
CA MET A 566 -15.25 -36.69 1.31
C MET A 566 -14.42 -37.51 2.32
N ILE A 567 -14.35 -37.11 3.58
CA ILE A 567 -13.56 -37.80 4.62
C ILE A 567 -14.39 -38.74 5.47
N ALA A 568 -15.72 -38.67 5.44
CA ALA A 568 -16.65 -39.45 6.23
C ALA A 568 -16.41 -40.99 6.18
N PRO A 569 -15.95 -41.58 5.05
CA PRO A 569 -15.65 -43.03 5.02
C PRO A 569 -14.46 -43.44 5.91
N THR A 570 -13.67 -42.49 6.41
CA THR A 570 -12.47 -42.77 7.20
C THR A 570 -12.70 -42.41 8.67
N LYS A 571 -13.25 -43.33 9.46
CA LYS A 571 -13.57 -43.13 10.90
C LYS A 571 -12.41 -42.62 11.76
N LEU A 572 -11.17 -42.81 11.33
CA LEU A 572 -9.99 -42.31 12.00
C LEU A 572 -10.04 -40.77 12.16
N TYR A 573 -10.64 -40.04 11.21
CA TYR A 573 -10.74 -38.60 11.24
C TYR A 573 -11.73 -38.06 12.29
N ASP A 574 -12.60 -38.88 12.84
CA ASP A 574 -13.47 -38.50 13.95
C ASP A 574 -12.68 -38.21 15.25
N GLN A 575 -11.42 -38.68 15.30
CA GLN A 575 -10.55 -38.57 16.47
C GLN A 575 -9.44 -37.53 16.32
N VAL A 576 -9.38 -36.84 15.18
CA VAL A 576 -8.34 -35.84 14.86
C VAL A 576 -9.00 -34.46 14.77
N PRO A 577 -8.36 -33.39 15.25
CA PRO A 577 -8.89 -32.03 15.08
C PRO A 577 -9.15 -31.72 13.60
N THR A 578 -10.38 -31.34 13.29
CA THR A 578 -10.83 -31.03 11.94
C THR A 578 -11.53 -29.68 11.95
N LEU A 579 -11.39 -28.92 10.89
CA LEU A 579 -12.21 -27.71 10.67
C LEU A 579 -13.62 -28.12 10.24
N THR A 580 -14.57 -27.24 10.53
CA THR A 580 -15.91 -27.31 9.90
C THR A 580 -15.84 -26.73 8.48
N PRO A 581 -16.81 -27.01 7.60
CA PRO A 581 -16.92 -26.37 6.29
C PRO A 581 -17.00 -24.84 6.38
N GLU A 582 -17.64 -24.30 7.42
CA GLU A 582 -17.83 -22.87 7.67
C GLU A 582 -16.51 -22.20 8.06
N GLU A 583 -15.67 -22.86 8.88
CA GLU A 583 -14.32 -22.40 9.21
C GLU A 583 -13.39 -22.43 8.00
N ALA A 584 -13.48 -23.48 7.19
CA ALA A 584 -12.73 -23.58 5.94
C ALA A 584 -13.16 -22.49 4.93
N ALA A 585 -14.46 -22.22 4.83
CA ALA A 585 -14.99 -21.12 4.01
C ALA A 585 -14.52 -19.76 4.51
N ALA A 586 -14.38 -19.56 5.82
CA ALA A 586 -13.82 -18.32 6.39
C ALA A 586 -12.37 -18.10 5.95
N LEU A 587 -11.52 -19.15 5.91
CA LEU A 587 -10.16 -19.06 5.38
C LEU A 587 -10.13 -18.67 3.88
N ILE A 588 -11.09 -19.18 3.11
CA ILE A 588 -11.20 -18.84 1.68
C ILE A 588 -11.66 -17.38 1.52
N CYS A 589 -12.64 -16.94 2.30
CA CYS A 589 -13.09 -15.55 2.31
C CYS A 589 -11.98 -14.59 2.74
N ASP A 590 -11.18 -14.94 3.73
CA ASP A 590 -10.01 -14.19 4.14
C ASP A 590 -8.98 -14.09 2.99
N ALA A 591 -8.76 -15.17 2.25
CA ALA A 591 -7.92 -15.17 1.07
C ALA A 591 -8.47 -14.29 -0.07
N VAL A 592 -9.79 -14.20 -0.23
CA VAL A 592 -10.43 -13.27 -1.17
C VAL A 592 -10.13 -11.82 -0.79
N ILE A 593 -10.19 -11.51 0.52
CA ILE A 593 -9.96 -10.15 1.05
C ILE A 593 -8.48 -9.75 0.90
N HIS A 594 -7.56 -10.60 1.38
CA HIS A 594 -6.15 -10.23 1.55
C HIS A 594 -5.25 -10.64 0.37
N ARG A 595 -5.73 -11.51 -0.52
CA ARG A 595 -5.03 -12.03 -1.72
C ARG A 595 -3.61 -12.54 -1.43
N PRO A 596 -3.40 -13.36 -0.39
CA PRO A 596 -2.08 -13.90 -0.09
C PRO A 596 -1.65 -14.87 -1.19
N VAL A 597 -0.35 -14.98 -1.42
CA VAL A 597 0.18 -15.98 -2.38
C VAL A 597 -0.11 -17.41 -1.87
N ARG A 598 -0.03 -17.61 -0.53
CA ARG A 598 -0.29 -18.90 0.10
C ARG A 598 -0.96 -18.73 1.47
N VAL A 599 -1.91 -19.61 1.75
CA VAL A 599 -2.48 -19.84 3.09
C VAL A 599 -2.11 -21.26 3.51
N ALA A 600 -1.46 -21.42 4.66
CA ALA A 600 -1.06 -22.72 5.20
C ALA A 600 -0.98 -22.68 6.73
N THR A 601 -1.20 -23.81 7.38
CA THR A 601 -1.02 -23.93 8.83
C THR A 601 0.46 -23.91 9.21
N ARG A 602 0.77 -23.50 10.44
CA ARG A 602 2.15 -23.54 10.98
C ARG A 602 2.73 -24.96 10.93
N LEU A 603 1.91 -25.97 11.22
CA LEU A 603 2.32 -27.38 11.14
C LEU A 603 2.71 -27.79 9.71
N GLY A 604 1.91 -27.39 8.71
CA GLY A 604 2.23 -27.67 7.31
C GLY A 604 3.57 -27.03 6.88
N ILE A 605 3.77 -25.76 7.23
CA ILE A 605 5.02 -25.06 6.94
C ILE A 605 6.20 -25.73 7.65
N THR A 606 6.06 -26.10 8.94
CA THR A 606 7.11 -26.81 9.68
C THR A 606 7.44 -28.14 9.03
N GLY A 607 6.42 -28.90 8.60
CA GLY A 607 6.62 -30.17 7.86
C GLY A 607 7.38 -29.98 6.54
N GLN A 608 7.05 -28.93 5.79
CA GLN A 608 7.76 -28.60 4.55
C GLN A 608 9.23 -28.23 4.81
N VAL A 609 9.50 -27.40 5.81
CA VAL A 609 10.86 -26.99 6.22
C VAL A 609 11.65 -28.20 6.69
N LEU A 610 11.06 -29.07 7.53
CA LEU A 610 11.68 -30.29 8.00
C LEU A 610 12.06 -31.21 6.84
N HIS A 611 11.16 -31.39 5.87
CA HIS A 611 11.43 -32.21 4.69
C HIS A 611 12.55 -31.63 3.82
N ALA A 612 12.62 -30.31 3.70
CA ALA A 612 13.65 -29.64 2.91
C ALA A 612 15.06 -29.69 3.58
N LEU A 613 15.12 -29.50 4.90
CA LEU A 613 16.41 -29.40 5.63
C LEU A 613 16.94 -30.76 6.10
N VAL A 614 16.05 -31.65 6.57
CA VAL A 614 16.40 -32.94 7.18
C VAL A 614 15.50 -34.07 6.68
N PRO A 615 15.56 -34.42 5.38
CA PRO A 615 14.59 -35.32 4.72
C PRO A 615 14.55 -36.72 5.37
N ARG A 616 15.66 -37.24 5.87
CA ARG A 616 15.70 -38.53 6.55
C ARG A 616 14.86 -38.55 7.84
N VAL A 617 14.90 -37.47 8.63
CA VAL A 617 14.08 -37.34 9.84
C VAL A 617 12.60 -37.26 9.46
N ALA A 618 12.27 -36.47 8.48
CA ALA A 618 10.90 -36.38 7.96
C ALA A 618 10.38 -37.77 7.48
N GLN A 619 11.21 -38.52 6.77
CA GLN A 619 10.89 -39.89 6.33
C GLN A 619 10.60 -40.84 7.50
N ILE A 620 11.42 -40.81 8.57
CA ILE A 620 11.20 -41.65 9.75
C ILE A 620 9.87 -41.32 10.42
N ILE A 621 9.58 -40.03 10.61
CA ILE A 621 8.30 -39.55 11.18
C ILE A 621 7.12 -40.04 10.33
N MET A 622 7.18 -39.82 9.01
CA MET A 622 6.11 -40.22 8.11
C MET A 622 5.95 -41.77 8.03
N ASN A 623 7.05 -42.52 8.08
CA ASN A 623 6.99 -43.99 8.13
C ASN A 623 6.38 -44.49 9.44
N THR A 624 6.71 -43.84 10.57
CA THR A 624 6.09 -44.16 11.86
C THR A 624 4.58 -43.90 11.80
N THR A 625 4.16 -42.76 11.28
CA THR A 625 2.74 -42.44 11.05
C THR A 625 2.07 -43.43 10.11
N PHE A 626 2.76 -43.88 9.05
CA PHE A 626 2.25 -44.92 8.14
C PHE A 626 1.99 -46.22 8.86
N ARG A 627 2.84 -46.67 9.77
CA ARG A 627 2.67 -47.91 10.55
C ARG A 627 1.57 -47.78 11.59
N MET A 628 1.44 -46.62 12.23
CA MET A 628 0.42 -46.38 13.27
C MET A 628 -1.00 -46.36 12.71
N PHE A 629 -1.22 -45.96 11.47
CA PHE A 629 -2.56 -45.77 10.89
C PHE A 629 -2.77 -46.66 9.65
N PRO A 630 -3.20 -47.92 9.80
CA PRO A 630 -3.38 -48.85 8.69
C PRO A 630 -4.47 -48.42 7.70
N ASP A 631 -4.51 -49.05 6.53
CA ASP A 631 -5.58 -48.86 5.54
C ASP A 631 -6.92 -49.39 6.09
N SER A 632 -8.03 -48.76 5.64
CA SER A 632 -9.38 -49.24 5.98
C SER A 632 -9.63 -50.63 5.42
N SER A 633 -10.54 -51.39 6.03
CA SER A 633 -10.97 -52.73 5.57
C SER A 633 -11.43 -52.71 4.10
N ALA A 634 -12.11 -51.64 3.67
CA ALA A 634 -12.53 -51.44 2.29
C ALA A 634 -11.34 -51.27 1.32
N ALA A 635 -10.23 -50.71 1.76
CA ALA A 635 -9.02 -50.56 0.94
C ALA A 635 -8.23 -51.88 0.82
N LYS A 636 -8.36 -52.80 1.79
CA LYS A 636 -7.65 -54.08 1.84
C LYS A 636 -8.36 -55.24 1.11
N LYS A 637 -9.54 -55.01 0.49
CA LYS A 637 -10.37 -56.10 -0.12
C LYS A 637 -10.69 -57.27 0.84
N LYS A 638 -10.70 -57.07 2.17
CA LYS A 638 -11.05 -58.09 3.15
C LYS A 638 -12.54 -58.02 3.47
N GLU A 639 -13.18 -59.20 3.55
CA GLU A 639 -14.58 -59.36 3.88
C GLU A 639 -14.96 -58.70 5.20
N ALA A 640 -16.15 -58.12 5.25
CA ALA A 640 -16.73 -57.53 6.44
C ALA A 640 -16.90 -58.58 7.55
N GLY A 641 -16.08 -58.48 8.61
CA GLY A 641 -16.17 -59.45 9.73
C GLY A 641 -15.14 -59.26 10.84
N LEU A 642 -14.24 -58.31 10.79
CA LEU A 642 -13.26 -58.10 11.85
C LEU A 642 -13.74 -57.05 12.86
N LEU A 643 -13.65 -57.39 14.16
CA LEU A 643 -13.90 -56.55 15.32
C LEU A 643 -13.15 -55.19 15.18
N PRO A 644 -13.69 -54.09 15.74
CA PRO A 644 -13.01 -52.81 15.74
C PRO A 644 -11.62 -52.95 16.38
N GLU A 645 -10.57 -52.57 15.64
CA GLU A 645 -9.20 -52.54 16.17
C GLU A 645 -9.14 -51.60 17.38
N ILE A 646 -8.73 -52.13 18.54
CA ILE A 646 -8.47 -51.31 19.73
C ILE A 646 -7.28 -50.42 19.41
N PRO A 647 -7.37 -49.10 19.61
CA PRO A 647 -6.25 -48.18 19.34
C PRO A 647 -5.00 -48.58 20.13
N SER A 648 -3.84 -48.61 19.49
CA SER A 648 -2.57 -48.84 20.18
C SER A 648 -2.24 -47.71 21.16
N ALA A 649 -1.42 -48.02 22.17
CA ALA A 649 -0.96 -46.98 23.13
C ALA A 649 -0.31 -45.79 22.44
N ASP A 650 0.45 -46.03 21.35
CA ASP A 650 1.08 -44.98 20.55
C ASP A 650 0.05 -44.12 19.79
N GLN A 651 -1.05 -44.73 19.32
CA GLN A 651 -2.15 -43.99 18.68
C GLN A 651 -2.85 -43.08 19.68
N VAL A 652 -3.09 -43.55 20.91
CA VAL A 652 -3.70 -42.75 21.98
C VAL A 652 -2.78 -41.61 22.41
N ALA A 653 -1.49 -41.88 22.58
CA ALA A 653 -0.48 -40.87 22.92
C ALA A 653 -0.37 -39.80 21.83
N PHE A 654 -0.34 -40.20 20.56
CA PHE A 654 -0.31 -39.29 19.42
C PHE A 654 -1.56 -38.40 19.36
N GLN A 655 -2.74 -38.97 19.59
CA GLN A 655 -4.01 -38.24 19.64
C GLN A 655 -4.02 -37.18 20.76
N GLN A 656 -3.50 -37.53 21.94
CA GLN A 656 -3.39 -36.57 23.05
C GLN A 656 -2.40 -35.44 22.77
N PHE A 657 -1.25 -35.76 22.15
CA PHE A 657 -0.24 -34.77 21.74
C PHE A 657 -0.77 -33.82 20.70
N MET A 658 -1.62 -34.28 19.78
CA MET A 658 -2.17 -33.49 18.69
C MET A 658 -3.44 -32.72 19.06
N ARG A 659 -3.90 -32.76 20.32
CA ARG A 659 -5.06 -31.98 20.77
C ARG A 659 -4.76 -30.47 20.63
N GLY A 660 -5.62 -29.77 19.86
CA GLY A 660 -5.48 -28.33 19.61
C GLY A 660 -4.54 -27.97 18.46
N ILE A 661 -3.94 -28.94 17.79
CA ILE A 661 -3.12 -28.73 16.59
C ILE A 661 -3.94 -29.16 15.38
N TYR A 662 -4.33 -28.19 14.56
CA TYR A 662 -5.06 -28.46 13.31
C TYR A 662 -4.09 -28.92 12.22
N PHE A 663 -4.40 -30.07 11.61
CA PHE A 663 -3.67 -30.63 10.48
C PHE A 663 -4.04 -29.96 9.18
#